data_16c1314a63faed1575ae7e527769b5c7
#
_entry.id   16c1314a63faed1575ae7e527769b5c7
#
_cell.length_a   1.000
_cell.length_b   1.000
_cell.length_c   1.000
_cell.angle_alpha   90.00
_cell.angle_beta   90.00
_cell.angle_gamma   90.00
#
_symmetry.space_group_name_H-M   'P 1'
#
loop_
_entity.id
_entity.type
_entity.pdbx_description
1 polymer ?
#
loop_
_entity_poly.entity_id
_entity_poly.type
_entity_poly.pdbx_seq_one_letter_code
_entity_poly.pdbx_strand_id
1 'polypeptide(L)'
;MLELNDIKKDYVSGSTTVSALKGINLRFRDCEFVSILGQSGCGKTTMLNIIGGLDKYTSGDLKINGVSTKNYKDRDWDFYRNNSIGFVFQSYNLIPHQTVLSNVELALTLSGVSKAERKKRAIEALEKVGLGEQIHKKPNQMSGGQMQRVAIARALVNNPDILLADEPTGALDTETSIQIMELLKEISKDRLIIMVTHNPELAKNYSTRIVKLLDGVITDDSDPYTLEDMEADIRAKEAAKVKASEKKNKKSGKKQKTSMSFFTALSLSFNNLMTKKTRTILTAFAGSIGIIGIAMILSISNGIQLYIDRVQRDTLSSYPITLQAESIDISSMVTSMTGNSDSEEHEDKSKIYSNDIMGDMINTMVKEVKSNNLSEFKKYIENGGSDIKSYVSDIQYSYDVPLNIYMKDTSNGVEQLNPSTMFDSIYGEGATSTSSAMSSGMGMGMFSNSSVWNQLLGNQQVLDEQYDVLAGHWPENFNEVVLVADKNNEVDDYTLYSLGLKDPEEVRTLFKKMMVGESYETKKDISYTFDEILDTEFKLVMPTDMYKYNDVTGTWDDYSKDDKYMTNVVNNGTDIKVCGIIRPNDDAVSTSLSSGIGYTSKLTEYIIEEVKNSEIAKAQLADTSVDVFTGVPFDNDRNTEITMDDVNAYMATLSPEESAQMQAMTSGMSDDQILQLFSASLKARTTDATLDSNKSKLGITDLDTPSQIDIYLSLIHISEPTRHAQI
;
A
#
# COMPACT_ATOMS: atom_id res chain seq x y z
N MET A 1 -53.08 3.83 47.63
CA MET A 1 -54.01 2.83 48.14
C MET A 1 -53.76 1.53 47.42
N LEU A 2 -53.59 0.43 48.17
CA LEU A 2 -53.19 -0.88 47.67
C LEU A 2 -54.27 -1.90 48.04
N GLU A 3 -54.73 -2.71 47.06
CA GLU A 3 -55.75 -3.75 47.27
C GLU A 3 -55.33 -5.07 46.60
N LEU A 4 -55.42 -6.17 47.35
CA LEU A 4 -55.29 -7.53 46.89
C LEU A 4 -56.68 -8.17 46.85
N ASN A 5 -57.11 -8.64 45.69
CA ASN A 5 -58.40 -9.28 45.52
C ASN A 5 -58.20 -10.72 44.99
N ASP A 6 -58.50 -11.72 45.84
CA ASP A 6 -58.35 -13.16 45.55
C ASP A 6 -56.98 -13.55 44.93
N ILE A 7 -55.89 -12.99 45.46
CA ILE A 7 -54.54 -13.25 44.97
C ILE A 7 -54.14 -14.69 45.25
N LYS A 8 -53.81 -15.45 44.17
CA LYS A 8 -53.29 -16.81 44.22
C LYS A 8 -51.93 -16.87 43.56
N LYS A 9 -51.03 -17.67 44.14
CA LYS A 9 -49.73 -17.88 43.55
C LYS A 9 -49.33 -19.37 43.67
N ASP A 10 -49.15 -19.95 42.48
CA ASP A 10 -48.68 -21.34 42.34
C ASP A 10 -47.29 -21.37 41.70
N TYR A 11 -46.39 -22.16 42.25
CA TYR A 11 -45.09 -22.45 41.69
C TYR A 11 -45.11 -23.87 41.14
N VAL A 12 -44.79 -24.00 39.85
CA VAL A 12 -44.74 -25.31 39.17
C VAL A 12 -43.26 -25.69 39.02
N SER A 13 -42.87 -26.84 39.59
CA SER A 13 -41.54 -27.40 39.46
C SER A 13 -41.66 -28.85 38.98
N GLY A 14 -41.46 -29.10 37.70
CA GLY A 14 -41.69 -30.38 37.06
C GLY A 14 -43.14 -30.81 37.13
N SER A 15 -43.43 -31.93 37.77
CA SER A 15 -44.82 -32.46 37.98
C SER A 15 -45.48 -31.99 39.26
N THR A 16 -44.80 -31.21 40.11
CA THR A 16 -45.31 -30.79 41.42
C THR A 16 -45.70 -29.33 41.40
N THR A 17 -46.93 -29.01 41.80
CA THR A 17 -47.41 -27.65 42.00
C THR A 17 -47.53 -27.34 43.49
N VAL A 18 -46.86 -26.26 43.89
CA VAL A 18 -46.92 -25.77 45.29
C VAL A 18 -47.70 -24.43 45.30
N SER A 19 -48.84 -24.43 45.94
CA SER A 19 -49.68 -23.24 46.12
C SER A 19 -49.19 -22.41 47.31
N ALA A 20 -48.47 -21.31 47.02
CA ALA A 20 -47.88 -20.45 48.05
C ALA A 20 -48.89 -19.43 48.60
N LEU A 21 -49.87 -18.97 47.78
CA LEU A 21 -50.98 -18.10 48.19
C LEU A 21 -52.29 -18.66 47.64
N LYS A 22 -53.33 -18.74 48.50
CA LYS A 22 -54.57 -19.45 48.21
C LYS A 22 -55.81 -18.54 48.25
N GLY A 23 -55.73 -17.31 47.68
CA GLY A 23 -56.83 -16.37 47.59
C GLY A 23 -56.80 -15.29 48.68
N ILE A 24 -55.74 -14.51 48.66
CA ILE A 24 -55.54 -13.43 49.60
C ILE A 24 -56.42 -12.22 49.25
N ASN A 25 -57.23 -11.76 50.21
CA ASN A 25 -57.97 -10.53 50.16
C ASN A 25 -57.46 -9.60 51.25
N LEU A 26 -56.85 -8.46 50.87
CA LEU A 26 -56.29 -7.51 51.83
C LEU A 26 -56.27 -6.10 51.24
N ARG A 27 -56.59 -5.12 52.05
CA ARG A 27 -56.54 -3.68 51.69
C ARG A 27 -55.71 -2.96 52.72
N PHE A 28 -54.99 -1.92 52.23
CA PHE A 28 -54.10 -1.11 53.05
C PHE A 28 -54.47 0.35 53.03
N ARG A 29 -54.31 1.01 54.18
CA ARG A 29 -54.40 2.49 54.30
C ARG A 29 -53.15 3.14 53.71
N ASP A 30 -53.23 4.42 53.41
CA ASP A 30 -52.10 5.14 52.82
C ASP A 30 -50.94 5.40 53.79
N CYS A 31 -51.25 5.48 55.09
CA CYS A 31 -50.26 5.64 56.17
C CYS A 31 -50.60 4.67 57.27
N GLU A 32 -49.94 3.58 57.36
CA GLU A 32 -50.02 2.58 58.43
C GLU A 32 -48.77 1.71 58.54
N PHE A 33 -48.54 1.10 59.67
CA PHE A 33 -47.50 0.09 59.85
C PHE A 33 -48.13 -1.29 60.00
N VAL A 34 -48.16 -2.07 58.93
CA VAL A 34 -48.75 -3.41 58.91
C VAL A 34 -47.66 -4.46 59.03
N SER A 35 -47.81 -5.34 60.00
CA SER A 35 -47.01 -6.55 60.13
C SER A 35 -47.76 -7.78 59.64
N ILE A 36 -47.16 -8.51 58.69
CA ILE A 36 -47.63 -9.82 58.26
C ILE A 36 -46.88 -10.87 59.05
N LEU A 37 -47.57 -11.52 60.01
CA LEU A 37 -47.01 -12.44 60.92
C LEU A 37 -47.35 -13.92 60.52
N GLY A 38 -46.38 -14.80 60.53
CA GLY A 38 -46.60 -16.20 60.23
C GLY A 38 -45.32 -17.02 60.29
N GLN A 39 -45.42 -18.33 60.25
CA GLN A 39 -44.29 -19.25 60.27
C GLN A 39 -43.45 -19.18 58.97
N SER A 40 -42.23 -19.67 59.02
CA SER A 40 -41.41 -19.78 57.82
C SER A 40 -42.10 -20.68 56.78
N GLY A 41 -42.09 -20.26 55.50
CA GLY A 41 -42.71 -20.98 54.37
C GLY A 41 -44.19 -20.75 54.13
N CYS A 42 -44.91 -20.02 55.03
CA CYS A 42 -46.37 -19.74 54.83
C CYS A 42 -46.77 -18.76 53.72
N GLY A 43 -45.84 -18.28 52.90
CA GLY A 43 -46.12 -17.42 51.75
C GLY A 43 -45.89 -15.91 51.98
N LYS A 44 -45.34 -15.45 53.12
CA LYS A 44 -45.11 -14.03 53.46
C LYS A 44 -44.26 -13.30 52.44
N THR A 45 -43.06 -13.79 52.18
CA THR A 45 -42.13 -13.19 51.21
C THR A 45 -42.71 -13.23 49.77
N THR A 46 -43.43 -14.32 49.43
CA THR A 46 -44.15 -14.42 48.16
C THR A 46 -45.18 -13.26 47.99
N MET A 47 -45.96 -13.02 49.05
CA MET A 47 -46.93 -11.92 49.03
C MET A 47 -46.24 -10.57 48.92
N LEU A 48 -45.14 -10.35 49.68
CA LEU A 48 -44.36 -9.12 49.62
C LEU A 48 -43.77 -8.87 48.21
N ASN A 49 -43.24 -9.93 47.56
CA ASN A 49 -42.72 -9.86 46.21
C ASN A 49 -43.80 -9.52 45.15
N ILE A 50 -45.01 -10.07 45.31
CA ILE A 50 -46.16 -9.73 44.44
C ILE A 50 -46.54 -8.27 44.62
N ILE A 51 -46.67 -7.79 45.87
CA ILE A 51 -46.97 -6.38 46.16
C ILE A 51 -45.88 -5.47 45.59
N GLY A 52 -44.59 -5.86 45.71
CA GLY A 52 -43.46 -5.12 45.19
C GLY A 52 -43.28 -5.22 43.68
N GLY A 53 -44.05 -6.03 42.98
CA GLY A 53 -43.93 -6.26 41.52
C GLY A 53 -42.64 -6.99 41.13
N LEU A 54 -42.06 -7.74 42.05
CA LEU A 54 -40.88 -8.61 41.82
C LEU A 54 -41.31 -9.99 41.33
N ASP A 55 -42.54 -10.43 41.66
CA ASP A 55 -43.14 -11.67 41.16
C ASP A 55 -44.56 -11.42 40.67
N LYS A 56 -45.06 -12.27 39.76
CA LYS A 56 -46.43 -12.19 39.22
C LYS A 56 -47.33 -13.18 39.92
N TYR A 57 -48.56 -12.77 40.26
CA TYR A 57 -49.57 -13.67 40.79
C TYR A 57 -50.14 -14.58 39.70
N THR A 58 -50.62 -15.77 40.03
CA THR A 58 -51.18 -16.74 39.10
C THR A 58 -52.61 -16.35 38.74
N SER A 59 -53.42 -15.95 39.69
CA SER A 59 -54.81 -15.46 39.50
C SER A 59 -55.16 -14.43 40.58
N GLY A 60 -56.27 -13.76 40.41
CA GLY A 60 -56.72 -12.64 41.24
C GLY A 60 -56.48 -11.30 40.59
N ASP A 61 -56.50 -10.20 41.38
CA ASP A 61 -56.24 -8.85 40.90
C ASP A 61 -55.56 -7.98 41.98
N LEU A 62 -54.39 -7.47 41.65
CA LEU A 62 -53.70 -6.45 42.46
C LEU A 62 -54.04 -5.07 41.91
N LYS A 63 -54.66 -4.21 42.75
CA LYS A 63 -54.97 -2.82 42.38
C LYS A 63 -54.07 -1.85 43.12
N ILE A 64 -53.48 -0.89 42.37
CA ILE A 64 -52.61 0.16 42.87
C ILE A 64 -53.28 1.50 42.54
N ASN A 65 -53.61 2.29 43.55
CA ASN A 65 -54.35 3.53 43.40
C ASN A 65 -55.63 3.38 42.56
N GLY A 66 -56.35 2.28 42.72
CA GLY A 66 -57.60 1.97 42.01
C GLY A 66 -57.39 1.40 40.61
N VAL A 67 -56.15 1.27 40.09
CA VAL A 67 -55.85 0.73 38.77
C VAL A 67 -55.41 -0.73 38.89
N SER A 68 -56.04 -1.60 38.10
CA SER A 68 -55.70 -3.01 38.06
C SER A 68 -54.35 -3.26 37.38
N THR A 69 -53.50 -4.06 38.02
CA THR A 69 -52.16 -4.42 37.45
C THR A 69 -52.23 -5.45 36.33
N LYS A 70 -53.40 -6.07 36.05
CA LYS A 70 -53.57 -6.99 34.91
C LYS A 70 -53.17 -6.34 33.55
N ASN A 71 -53.34 -5.04 33.44
CA ASN A 71 -53.05 -4.29 32.20
C ASN A 71 -51.66 -3.64 32.24
N TYR A 72 -50.84 -3.86 33.27
CA TYR A 72 -49.49 -3.28 33.37
C TYR A 72 -48.55 -3.96 32.38
N LYS A 73 -47.82 -3.14 31.64
CA LYS A 73 -46.68 -3.56 30.80
C LYS A 73 -45.41 -3.51 31.65
N ASP A 74 -44.33 -4.12 31.18
CA ASP A 74 -43.06 -4.12 31.91
C ASP A 74 -42.58 -2.68 32.27
N ARG A 75 -42.85 -1.70 31.44
CA ARG A 75 -42.56 -0.28 31.72
C ARG A 75 -43.35 0.29 32.88
N ASP A 76 -44.57 -0.16 33.08
CA ASP A 76 -45.43 0.33 34.16
C ASP A 76 -44.97 -0.29 35.48
N TRP A 77 -44.54 -1.56 35.44
CA TRP A 77 -43.93 -2.21 36.58
C TRP A 77 -42.58 -1.59 36.94
N ASP A 78 -41.71 -1.21 35.95
CA ASP A 78 -40.46 -0.50 36.20
C ASP A 78 -40.71 0.85 36.87
N PHE A 79 -41.72 1.59 36.37
CA PHE A 79 -42.11 2.87 36.98
C PHE A 79 -42.58 2.70 38.44
N TYR A 80 -43.42 1.71 38.70
CA TYR A 80 -43.91 1.37 40.03
C TYR A 80 -42.77 1.02 40.98
N ARG A 81 -41.90 0.10 40.61
CA ARG A 81 -40.74 -0.30 41.44
C ARG A 81 -39.76 0.84 41.70
N ASN A 82 -39.54 1.70 40.72
CA ASN A 82 -38.56 2.77 40.89
C ASN A 82 -39.08 3.99 41.62
N ASN A 83 -40.37 4.23 41.63
CA ASN A 83 -40.93 5.49 42.17
C ASN A 83 -41.89 5.28 43.34
N SER A 84 -42.68 4.19 43.38
CA SER A 84 -43.73 4.00 44.38
C SER A 84 -43.35 3.04 45.49
N ILE A 85 -42.34 2.17 45.25
CA ILE A 85 -41.91 1.13 46.19
C ILE A 85 -40.49 1.37 46.71
N GLY A 86 -40.29 1.27 48.00
CA GLY A 86 -38.99 1.03 48.64
C GLY A 86 -38.91 -0.39 49.16
N PHE A 87 -37.82 -1.11 48.93
CA PHE A 87 -37.66 -2.50 49.38
C PHE A 87 -36.49 -2.64 50.33
N VAL A 88 -36.72 -3.19 51.49
CA VAL A 88 -35.71 -3.54 52.52
C VAL A 88 -35.65 -5.06 52.64
N PHE A 89 -34.56 -5.64 52.19
CA PHE A 89 -34.36 -7.08 52.17
C PHE A 89 -33.73 -7.60 53.49
N GLN A 90 -33.94 -8.83 53.82
CA GLN A 90 -33.39 -9.52 54.99
C GLN A 90 -31.84 -9.52 54.95
N SER A 91 -31.23 -9.73 53.81
CA SER A 91 -29.78 -9.84 53.62
C SER A 91 -29.09 -8.56 53.13
N TYR A 92 -29.61 -7.39 53.46
CA TYR A 92 -29.14 -6.02 53.06
C TYR A 92 -28.99 -5.78 51.55
N ASN A 93 -28.53 -6.73 50.78
CA ASN A 93 -28.30 -6.66 49.33
C ASN A 93 -27.53 -5.40 48.89
N LEU A 94 -26.45 -5.09 49.63
CA LEU A 94 -25.51 -4.02 49.30
C LEU A 94 -24.41 -4.53 48.40
N ILE A 95 -23.95 -3.67 47.49
CA ILE A 95 -22.82 -3.97 46.58
C ILE A 95 -21.51 -3.81 47.36
N PRO A 96 -20.74 -4.90 47.64
CA PRO A 96 -19.65 -4.88 48.62
C PRO A 96 -18.44 -3.99 48.22
N HIS A 97 -18.21 -3.81 46.94
CA HIS A 97 -17.10 -3.01 46.41
C HIS A 97 -17.42 -1.52 46.24
N GLN A 98 -18.69 -1.14 46.36
CA GLN A 98 -19.14 0.26 46.32
C GLN A 98 -19.19 0.86 47.72
N THR A 99 -19.07 2.21 47.77
CA THR A 99 -19.27 2.95 49.02
C THR A 99 -20.73 2.95 49.45
N VAL A 100 -20.97 3.28 50.71
CA VAL A 100 -22.33 3.50 51.25
C VAL A 100 -23.11 4.48 50.45
N LEU A 101 -22.50 5.63 50.11
CA LEU A 101 -23.09 6.64 49.27
C LEU A 101 -23.47 6.09 47.89
N SER A 102 -22.55 5.39 47.24
CA SER A 102 -22.78 4.81 45.89
C SER A 102 -23.90 3.75 45.90
N ASN A 103 -24.04 2.98 46.96
CA ASN A 103 -25.12 2.02 47.13
C ASN A 103 -26.50 2.70 47.18
N VAL A 104 -26.59 3.85 47.85
CA VAL A 104 -27.85 4.66 47.90
C VAL A 104 -28.10 5.41 46.59
N GLU A 105 -27.05 5.99 46.00
CA GLU A 105 -27.15 6.68 44.68
C GLU A 105 -27.61 5.76 43.54
N LEU A 106 -27.38 4.45 43.66
CA LEU A 106 -27.75 3.50 42.61
C LEU A 106 -29.26 3.52 42.31
N ALA A 107 -30.10 3.60 43.33
CA ALA A 107 -31.55 3.67 43.16
C ALA A 107 -31.98 4.90 42.36
N LEU A 108 -31.34 6.04 42.60
CA LEU A 108 -31.56 7.28 41.87
C LEU A 108 -30.99 7.25 40.45
N THR A 109 -29.90 6.46 40.24
CA THR A 109 -29.31 6.28 38.91
C THR A 109 -30.26 5.55 37.98
N LEU A 110 -30.95 4.55 38.47
CA LEU A 110 -31.98 3.80 37.73
C LEU A 110 -33.18 4.69 37.36
N SER A 111 -33.54 5.64 38.26
CA SER A 111 -34.62 6.61 38.04
C SER A 111 -34.25 7.82 37.13
N GLY A 112 -33.01 7.84 36.60
CA GLY A 112 -32.60 8.88 35.64
C GLY A 112 -32.28 10.25 36.23
N VAL A 113 -32.06 10.35 37.54
CA VAL A 113 -31.75 11.62 38.23
C VAL A 113 -30.29 12.05 37.91
N SER A 114 -30.06 13.36 37.81
CA SER A 114 -28.74 13.93 37.52
C SER A 114 -27.73 13.64 38.64
N LYS A 115 -26.43 13.55 38.31
CA LYS A 115 -25.35 13.18 39.25
C LYS A 115 -25.31 14.09 40.49
N ALA A 116 -25.45 15.39 40.33
CA ALA A 116 -25.42 16.35 41.43
C ALA A 116 -26.61 16.15 42.39
N GLU A 117 -27.81 15.99 41.82
CA GLU A 117 -29.04 15.79 42.58
C GLU A 117 -29.04 14.40 43.27
N ARG A 118 -28.51 13.34 42.63
CA ARG A 118 -28.38 12.01 43.24
C ARG A 118 -27.52 12.08 44.49
N LYS A 119 -26.34 12.70 44.38
CA LYS A 119 -25.42 12.81 45.53
C LYS A 119 -26.10 13.56 46.70
N LYS A 120 -26.78 14.67 46.41
CA LYS A 120 -27.47 15.43 47.43
C LYS A 120 -28.55 14.61 48.16
N ARG A 121 -29.47 13.98 47.39
CA ARG A 121 -30.55 13.16 47.98
C ARG A 121 -30.05 11.96 48.70
N ALA A 122 -28.97 11.32 48.21
CA ALA A 122 -28.38 10.15 48.86
C ALA A 122 -27.75 10.52 50.21
N ILE A 123 -27.10 11.68 50.30
CA ILE A 123 -26.58 12.21 51.56
C ILE A 123 -27.73 12.50 52.54
N GLU A 124 -28.75 13.23 52.11
CA GLU A 124 -29.95 13.54 52.92
C GLU A 124 -30.65 12.25 53.45
N ALA A 125 -30.74 11.21 52.59
CA ALA A 125 -31.32 9.92 53.02
C ALA A 125 -30.41 9.19 54.05
N LEU A 126 -29.11 9.27 53.93
CA LEU A 126 -28.15 8.69 54.88
C LEU A 126 -28.14 9.45 56.21
N GLU A 127 -28.27 10.76 56.16
CA GLU A 127 -28.39 11.60 57.36
C GLU A 127 -29.65 11.23 58.17
N LYS A 128 -30.81 11.03 57.48
CA LYS A 128 -32.07 10.64 58.11
C LYS A 128 -31.99 9.30 58.90
N VAL A 129 -31.11 8.41 58.49
CA VAL A 129 -30.89 7.15 59.16
C VAL A 129 -29.68 7.16 60.11
N GLY A 130 -29.09 8.35 60.34
CA GLY A 130 -27.96 8.53 61.27
C GLY A 130 -26.60 8.05 60.74
N LEU A 131 -26.38 8.07 59.41
CA LEU A 131 -25.15 7.58 58.76
C LEU A 131 -24.43 8.66 57.93
N GLY A 132 -24.69 9.97 58.16
CA GLY A 132 -24.10 11.07 57.39
C GLY A 132 -22.59 11.10 57.37
N GLU A 133 -21.92 10.72 58.47
CA GLU A 133 -20.46 10.70 58.56
C GLU A 133 -19.79 9.45 57.92
N GLN A 134 -20.58 8.44 57.54
CA GLN A 134 -20.07 7.13 57.11
C GLN A 134 -20.22 6.89 55.61
N ILE A 135 -20.50 7.93 54.83
CA ILE A 135 -20.83 7.88 53.41
C ILE A 135 -19.72 7.29 52.52
N HIS A 136 -18.47 7.38 52.94
CA HIS A 136 -17.30 6.89 52.19
C HIS A 136 -16.89 5.45 52.54
N LYS A 137 -17.44 4.89 53.62
CA LYS A 137 -17.17 3.48 54.00
C LYS A 137 -17.79 2.49 53.00
N LYS A 138 -17.26 1.30 52.98
CA LYS A 138 -17.78 0.18 52.22
C LYS A 138 -18.59 -0.76 53.17
N PRO A 139 -19.52 -1.58 52.65
CA PRO A 139 -20.31 -2.50 53.46
C PRO A 139 -19.49 -3.41 54.37
N ASN A 140 -18.33 -3.88 53.95
CA ASN A 140 -17.43 -4.72 54.74
C ASN A 140 -16.74 -3.96 55.91
N GLN A 141 -16.94 -2.67 56.05
CA GLN A 141 -16.41 -1.83 57.12
C GLN A 141 -17.50 -1.38 58.10
N MET A 142 -18.71 -2.00 58.01
CA MET A 142 -19.89 -1.60 58.74
C MET A 142 -20.47 -2.76 59.56
N SER A 143 -21.12 -2.43 60.66
CA SER A 143 -21.89 -3.42 61.45
C SER A 143 -23.18 -3.82 60.70
N GLY A 144 -23.80 -4.95 61.13
CA GLY A 144 -25.05 -5.40 60.54
C GLY A 144 -26.17 -4.36 60.61
N GLY A 145 -26.32 -3.70 61.74
CA GLY A 145 -27.32 -2.63 61.94
C GLY A 145 -27.03 -1.40 61.10
N GLN A 146 -25.75 -1.03 60.91
CA GLN A 146 -25.37 0.04 60.01
C GLN A 146 -25.69 -0.32 58.56
N MET A 147 -25.40 -1.56 58.12
CA MET A 147 -25.76 -2.04 56.77
C MET A 147 -27.28 -2.03 56.55
N GLN A 148 -28.09 -2.39 57.56
CA GLN A 148 -29.53 -2.35 57.46
C GLN A 148 -30.03 -0.89 57.34
N ARG A 149 -29.47 0.06 58.09
CA ARG A 149 -29.79 1.48 57.94
C ARG A 149 -29.44 1.98 56.54
N VAL A 150 -28.33 1.54 55.92
CA VAL A 150 -28.01 1.85 54.52
C VAL A 150 -29.06 1.29 53.55
N ALA A 151 -29.52 0.05 53.78
CA ALA A 151 -30.59 -0.56 52.97
C ALA A 151 -31.90 0.21 53.10
N ILE A 152 -32.25 0.70 54.29
CA ILE A 152 -33.42 1.57 54.52
C ILE A 152 -33.23 2.92 53.83
N ALA A 153 -32.05 3.56 53.93
CA ALA A 153 -31.77 4.82 53.22
C ALA A 153 -31.89 4.64 51.70
N ARG A 154 -31.38 3.53 51.12
CA ARG A 154 -31.53 3.20 49.72
C ARG A 154 -32.99 3.01 49.31
N ALA A 155 -33.81 2.40 50.14
CA ALA A 155 -35.25 2.22 49.92
C ALA A 155 -36.00 3.57 49.92
N LEU A 156 -35.58 4.50 50.78
CA LEU A 156 -36.23 5.80 50.96
C LEU A 156 -35.81 6.90 49.99
N VAL A 157 -34.67 6.77 49.33
CA VAL A 157 -34.05 7.85 48.56
C VAL A 157 -34.89 8.35 47.38
N ASN A 158 -35.75 7.48 46.84
CA ASN A 158 -36.73 7.84 45.77
C ASN A 158 -38.03 8.42 46.36
N ASN A 159 -38.14 8.54 47.67
CA ASN A 159 -39.34 8.98 48.37
C ASN A 159 -40.60 8.16 48.00
N PRO A 160 -40.56 6.83 48.21
CA PRO A 160 -41.67 5.95 47.84
C PRO A 160 -42.89 6.12 48.74
N ASP A 161 -44.09 5.82 48.20
CA ASP A 161 -45.31 5.81 48.94
C ASP A 161 -45.44 4.58 49.87
N ILE A 162 -44.82 3.49 49.46
CA ILE A 162 -44.90 2.16 50.17
C ILE A 162 -43.50 1.68 50.44
N LEU A 163 -43.24 1.26 51.68
CA LEU A 163 -42.04 0.61 52.10
C LEU A 163 -42.32 -0.86 52.44
N LEU A 164 -41.69 -1.76 51.71
CA LEU A 164 -41.77 -3.19 51.93
C LEU A 164 -40.53 -3.66 52.69
N ALA A 165 -40.71 -4.33 53.81
CA ALA A 165 -39.62 -4.80 54.66
C ALA A 165 -39.73 -6.33 54.89
N ASP A 166 -38.78 -7.10 54.38
CA ASP A 166 -38.72 -8.54 54.56
C ASP A 166 -37.75 -8.88 55.70
N GLU A 167 -38.32 -9.23 56.84
CA GLU A 167 -37.60 -9.56 58.08
C GLU A 167 -36.45 -8.60 58.41
N PRO A 168 -36.72 -7.29 58.56
CA PRO A 168 -35.68 -6.23 58.60
C PRO A 168 -34.76 -6.34 59.84
N THR A 169 -35.09 -7.17 60.80
CA THR A 169 -34.35 -7.38 62.06
C THR A 169 -33.76 -8.79 62.17
N GLY A 170 -33.99 -9.68 61.19
CA GLY A 170 -33.68 -11.12 61.32
C GLY A 170 -32.20 -11.48 61.48
N ALA A 171 -31.29 -10.55 61.10
CA ALA A 171 -29.83 -10.75 61.22
C ALA A 171 -29.17 -9.78 62.21
N LEU A 172 -29.96 -9.16 63.13
CA LEU A 172 -29.49 -8.12 64.04
C LEU A 172 -29.61 -8.58 65.51
N ASP A 173 -28.77 -8.01 66.35
CA ASP A 173 -28.93 -8.11 67.82
C ASP A 173 -30.16 -7.35 68.28
N THR A 174 -30.58 -7.62 69.56
CA THR A 174 -31.83 -7.07 70.10
C THR A 174 -31.86 -5.55 70.19
N GLU A 175 -30.73 -4.94 70.57
CA GLU A 175 -30.66 -3.48 70.73
C GLU A 175 -30.76 -2.77 69.34
N THR A 176 -30.00 -3.27 68.39
CA THR A 176 -30.05 -2.76 67.02
C THR A 176 -31.39 -3.01 66.37
N SER A 177 -32.05 -4.13 66.63
CA SER A 177 -33.41 -4.44 66.18
C SER A 177 -34.41 -3.42 66.65
N ILE A 178 -34.37 -3.01 67.94
CA ILE A 178 -35.19 -1.98 68.52
C ILE A 178 -35.01 -0.66 67.79
N GLN A 179 -33.78 -0.23 67.59
CA GLN A 179 -33.44 1.01 66.85
C GLN A 179 -33.96 1.01 65.42
N ILE A 180 -33.90 -0.11 64.70
CA ILE A 180 -34.46 -0.26 63.36
C ILE A 180 -36.00 -0.17 63.39
N MET A 181 -36.63 -0.82 64.37
CA MET A 181 -38.10 -0.78 64.49
C MET A 181 -38.61 0.62 64.83
N GLU A 182 -37.92 1.35 65.71
CA GLU A 182 -38.22 2.76 66.00
C GLU A 182 -38.12 3.64 64.77
N LEU A 183 -37.06 3.47 63.98
CA LEU A 183 -36.87 4.18 62.71
C LEU A 183 -38.00 3.87 61.72
N LEU A 184 -38.40 2.62 61.54
CA LEU A 184 -39.52 2.23 60.70
C LEU A 184 -40.85 2.79 61.22
N LYS A 185 -41.08 2.82 62.53
CA LYS A 185 -42.27 3.41 63.16
C LYS A 185 -42.34 4.92 62.92
N GLU A 186 -41.22 5.62 62.95
CA GLU A 186 -41.16 7.03 62.59
C GLU A 186 -41.52 7.28 61.11
N ILE A 187 -40.96 6.47 60.21
CA ILE A 187 -41.24 6.54 58.79
C ILE A 187 -42.70 6.22 58.45
N SER A 188 -43.40 5.38 59.22
CA SER A 188 -44.80 4.98 59.00
C SER A 188 -45.82 6.11 59.19
N LYS A 189 -45.42 7.21 59.82
CA LYS A 189 -46.32 8.36 60.03
C LYS A 189 -46.74 9.03 58.69
N ASP A 190 -45.85 8.95 57.67
CA ASP A 190 -46.03 9.63 56.36
C ASP A 190 -46.29 8.67 55.21
N ARG A 191 -46.21 7.34 55.40
CA ARG A 191 -46.35 6.32 54.35
C ARG A 191 -46.77 4.97 54.86
N LEU A 192 -47.16 4.11 53.91
CA LEU A 192 -47.49 2.72 54.20
C LEU A 192 -46.22 1.91 54.36
N ILE A 193 -46.07 1.19 55.51
CA ILE A 193 -45.06 0.17 55.76
C ILE A 193 -45.70 -1.21 55.86
N ILE A 194 -45.26 -2.14 55.04
CA ILE A 194 -45.64 -3.54 55.09
C ILE A 194 -44.40 -4.35 55.48
N MET A 195 -44.39 -4.84 56.68
CA MET A 195 -43.31 -5.65 57.22
C MET A 195 -43.72 -7.12 57.33
N VAL A 196 -42.88 -8.00 56.90
CA VAL A 196 -43.00 -9.45 57.14
C VAL A 196 -42.08 -9.83 58.27
N THR A 197 -42.62 -10.56 59.23
CA THR A 197 -41.81 -11.05 60.37
C THR A 197 -42.36 -12.34 60.89
N HIS A 198 -41.52 -13.13 61.57
CA HIS A 198 -41.89 -14.31 62.35
C HIS A 198 -41.88 -13.98 63.88
N ASN A 199 -41.46 -12.77 64.28
CA ASN A 199 -41.37 -12.34 65.66
C ASN A 199 -42.66 -11.66 66.12
N PRO A 200 -43.51 -12.25 66.96
CA PRO A 200 -44.79 -11.69 67.42
C PRO A 200 -44.62 -10.50 68.36
N GLU A 201 -43.52 -10.43 69.13
CA GLU A 201 -43.27 -9.32 70.03
C GLU A 201 -43.00 -8.02 69.33
N LEU A 202 -42.13 -8.11 68.30
CA LEU A 202 -41.83 -6.92 67.44
C LEU A 202 -43.10 -6.45 66.71
N ALA A 203 -43.89 -7.38 66.18
CA ALA A 203 -45.14 -7.02 65.52
C ALA A 203 -46.11 -6.33 66.50
N LYS A 204 -46.27 -6.81 67.68
CA LYS A 204 -47.18 -6.24 68.66
C LYS A 204 -46.76 -4.86 69.17
N ASN A 205 -45.47 -4.64 69.38
CA ASN A 205 -44.94 -3.39 69.99
C ASN A 205 -44.84 -2.21 68.98
N TYR A 206 -44.65 -2.50 67.70
CA TYR A 206 -44.32 -1.46 66.73
C TYR A 206 -45.36 -1.26 65.62
N SER A 207 -46.16 -2.31 65.28
CA SER A 207 -47.15 -2.22 64.23
C SER A 207 -48.49 -1.63 64.69
N THR A 208 -49.13 -0.91 63.80
CA THR A 208 -50.50 -0.42 64.02
C THR A 208 -51.54 -1.49 63.68
N ARG A 209 -51.16 -2.47 62.82
CA ARG A 209 -52.04 -3.58 62.42
C ARG A 209 -51.21 -4.86 62.20
N ILE A 210 -51.77 -5.96 62.59
CA ILE A 210 -51.15 -7.29 62.49
C ILE A 210 -52.06 -8.18 61.63
N VAL A 211 -51.55 -8.74 60.56
CA VAL A 211 -52.23 -9.70 59.69
C VAL A 211 -51.52 -11.06 59.87
N LYS A 212 -52.25 -12.09 60.32
CA LYS A 212 -51.68 -13.42 60.45
C LYS A 212 -51.87 -14.26 59.20
N LEU A 213 -50.79 -14.76 58.66
CA LEU A 213 -50.77 -15.66 57.52
C LEU A 213 -50.37 -17.09 57.92
N LEU A 214 -51.17 -18.06 57.52
CA LEU A 214 -50.91 -19.48 57.72
C LEU A 214 -51.21 -20.22 56.44
N ASP A 215 -50.26 -21.02 55.96
CA ASP A 215 -50.37 -21.87 54.72
C ASP A 215 -50.98 -21.17 53.47
N GLY A 216 -50.61 -19.90 53.24
CA GLY A 216 -51.11 -19.11 52.14
C GLY A 216 -52.50 -18.52 52.31
N VAL A 217 -53.07 -18.50 53.52
CA VAL A 217 -54.39 -17.91 53.81
C VAL A 217 -54.27 -16.94 54.99
N ILE A 218 -55.02 -15.85 54.95
CA ILE A 218 -55.17 -14.91 56.09
C ILE A 218 -56.08 -15.55 57.12
N THR A 219 -55.56 -15.74 58.32
CA THR A 219 -56.31 -16.34 59.42
C THR A 219 -56.84 -15.33 60.43
N ASP A 220 -56.19 -14.19 60.58
CA ASP A 220 -56.58 -13.14 61.50
C ASP A 220 -56.07 -11.75 61.01
N ASP A 221 -56.82 -10.70 61.27
CA ASP A 221 -56.49 -9.36 61.01
C ASP A 221 -56.95 -8.43 62.13
N SER A 222 -56.03 -7.80 62.86
CA SER A 222 -56.29 -7.07 64.07
C SER A 222 -57.12 -5.79 63.91
N ASP A 223 -57.08 -5.18 62.69
CA ASP A 223 -57.77 -3.94 62.34
C ASP A 223 -58.12 -3.94 60.84
N PRO A 224 -59.12 -4.76 60.41
CA PRO A 224 -59.49 -4.90 59.01
C PRO A 224 -59.91 -3.59 58.38
N TYR A 225 -59.35 -3.24 57.21
CA TYR A 225 -59.74 -2.08 56.44
C TYR A 225 -60.76 -2.49 55.40
N THR A 226 -62.02 -2.07 55.64
CA THR A 226 -63.19 -2.50 54.87
C THR A 226 -63.39 -1.66 53.59
N LEU A 227 -64.28 -2.08 52.70
CA LEU A 227 -64.69 -1.27 51.55
C LEU A 227 -65.36 0.05 51.97
N GLU A 228 -66.17 0.01 53.05
CA GLU A 228 -66.85 1.17 53.56
C GLU A 228 -65.88 2.24 54.11
N ASP A 229 -64.84 1.79 54.84
CA ASP A 229 -63.79 2.65 55.36
C ASP A 229 -63.02 3.28 54.20
N MET A 230 -62.72 2.53 53.15
CA MET A 230 -62.03 3.00 51.94
C MET A 230 -62.82 4.07 51.19
N GLU A 231 -64.15 3.84 51.02
CA GLU A 231 -64.99 4.83 50.38
C GLU A 231 -65.13 6.10 51.22
N ALA A 232 -65.18 5.98 52.55
CA ALA A 232 -65.20 7.11 53.47
C ALA A 232 -63.92 7.96 53.37
N ASP A 233 -62.73 7.31 53.33
CA ASP A 233 -61.45 7.98 53.16
C ASP A 233 -61.32 8.66 51.78
N ILE A 234 -61.85 8.04 50.73
CA ILE A 234 -61.87 8.67 49.39
C ILE A 234 -62.73 9.91 49.40
N ARG A 235 -63.94 9.85 49.97
CA ARG A 235 -64.86 11.02 50.06
C ARG A 235 -64.27 12.14 50.91
N ALA A 236 -63.58 11.80 52.02
CA ALA A 236 -62.88 12.76 52.86
C ALA A 236 -61.75 13.48 52.15
N LYS A 237 -60.91 12.70 51.33
CA LYS A 237 -59.86 13.28 50.50
C LYS A 237 -60.38 14.14 49.36
N GLU A 238 -61.46 13.75 48.72
CA GLU A 238 -62.08 14.57 47.67
C GLU A 238 -62.63 15.87 48.25
N ALA A 239 -63.27 15.83 49.41
CA ALA A 239 -63.77 17.03 50.12
C ALA A 239 -62.64 17.98 50.55
N ALA A 240 -61.45 17.41 50.94
CA ALA A 240 -60.25 18.16 51.29
C ALA A 240 -59.57 18.76 50.06
N LYS A 241 -59.57 18.07 48.90
CA LYS A 241 -59.07 18.58 47.62
C LYS A 241 -59.91 19.73 47.07
N VAL A 242 -61.25 19.69 47.22
CA VAL A 242 -62.11 20.77 46.79
C VAL A 242 -61.82 22.06 47.59
N LYS A 243 -61.54 21.94 48.90
CA LYS A 243 -61.12 23.07 49.76
C LYS A 243 -59.72 23.61 49.47
N ALA A 244 -58.82 22.81 48.90
CA ALA A 244 -57.44 23.16 48.60
C ALA A 244 -57.24 23.69 47.16
N SER A 245 -58.17 23.49 46.22
CA SER A 245 -58.09 23.88 44.82
C SER A 245 -58.21 25.35 44.53
N GLU A 246 -58.59 26.19 45.52
CA GLU A 246 -58.66 27.65 45.36
C GLU A 246 -57.27 28.36 45.41
N LYS A 247 -56.16 27.64 45.70
CA LYS A 247 -54.82 28.26 45.82
C LYS A 247 -53.70 27.39 45.32
N LYS A 248 -53.65 27.00 44.02
CA LYS A 248 -52.38 26.73 43.42
C LYS A 248 -52.44 26.61 41.89
N ASN A 249 -51.78 27.55 41.22
CA ASN A 249 -51.45 27.55 39.79
C ASN A 249 -50.75 26.25 39.37
N LYS A 250 -51.19 25.71 38.24
CA LYS A 250 -50.60 24.56 37.55
C LYS A 250 -49.10 24.76 37.33
N LYS A 251 -48.23 24.03 38.02
CA LYS A 251 -46.92 23.68 37.52
C LYS A 251 -47.06 22.35 36.76
N SER A 252 -46.93 22.40 35.43
CA SER A 252 -46.91 21.24 34.55
C SER A 252 -45.79 20.29 34.98
N GLY A 253 -46.13 19.11 35.44
CA GLY A 253 -45.18 18.08 35.79
C GLY A 253 -44.42 17.60 34.54
N LYS A 254 -43.13 17.88 34.47
CA LYS A 254 -42.24 17.22 33.53
C LYS A 254 -42.35 15.71 33.76
N LYS A 255 -42.80 14.97 32.74
CA LYS A 255 -42.74 13.49 32.76
C LYS A 255 -41.30 13.05 33.07
N GLN A 256 -41.09 12.46 34.23
CA GLN A 256 -39.78 11.89 34.60
C GLN A 256 -39.44 10.76 33.60
N LYS A 257 -38.26 10.82 33.05
CA LYS A 257 -37.74 9.76 32.16
C LYS A 257 -37.44 8.51 33.01
N THR A 258 -38.05 7.41 32.67
CA THR A 258 -37.94 6.13 33.41
C THR A 258 -36.81 5.23 32.88
N SER A 259 -35.90 5.75 32.03
CA SER A 259 -34.83 4.96 31.45
C SER A 259 -33.48 5.63 31.68
N MET A 260 -32.47 4.79 31.96
CA MET A 260 -31.07 5.18 32.10
C MET A 260 -30.48 5.58 30.75
N SER A 261 -29.63 6.62 30.74
CA SER A 261 -28.90 7.01 29.54
C SER A 261 -27.93 5.92 29.09
N PHE A 262 -27.79 5.71 27.79
CA PHE A 262 -26.83 4.74 27.20
C PHE A 262 -25.40 4.95 27.74
N PHE A 263 -24.93 6.19 27.83
CA PHE A 263 -23.60 6.48 28.40
C PHE A 263 -23.50 6.12 29.89
N THR A 264 -24.57 6.24 30.66
CA THR A 264 -24.59 5.85 32.07
C THR A 264 -24.53 4.32 32.19
N ALA A 265 -25.26 3.60 31.32
CA ALA A 265 -25.22 2.14 31.26
C ALA A 265 -23.82 1.63 30.87
N LEU A 266 -23.21 2.24 29.85
CA LEU A 266 -21.85 1.92 29.41
C LEU A 266 -20.81 2.17 30.52
N SER A 267 -20.91 3.31 31.21
CA SER A 267 -20.01 3.64 32.33
C SER A 267 -20.16 2.66 33.50
N LEU A 268 -21.40 2.25 33.80
CA LEU A 268 -21.67 1.27 34.87
C LEU A 268 -21.09 -0.11 34.50
N SER A 269 -21.28 -0.52 33.24
CA SER A 269 -20.74 -1.77 32.69
C SER A 269 -19.21 -1.77 32.69
N PHE A 270 -18.58 -0.67 32.30
CA PHE A 270 -17.14 -0.49 32.32
C PHE A 270 -16.58 -0.55 33.76
N ASN A 271 -17.22 0.15 34.73
CA ASN A 271 -16.82 0.08 36.11
C ASN A 271 -16.94 -1.36 36.67
N ASN A 272 -17.97 -2.07 36.24
CA ASN A 272 -18.16 -3.47 36.66
C ASN A 272 -17.06 -4.40 36.11
N LEU A 273 -16.64 -4.21 34.87
CA LEU A 273 -15.49 -4.89 34.28
C LEU A 273 -14.19 -4.56 35.02
N MET A 274 -14.01 -3.29 35.42
CA MET A 274 -12.84 -2.82 36.15
C MET A 274 -12.74 -3.37 37.61
N THR A 275 -13.81 -3.94 38.17
CA THR A 275 -13.76 -4.54 39.52
C THR A 275 -12.89 -5.79 39.56
N LYS A 276 -12.77 -6.52 38.45
CA LYS A 276 -11.93 -7.71 38.31
C LYS A 276 -10.84 -7.48 37.24
N LYS A 277 -10.04 -6.43 37.41
CA LYS A 277 -9.05 -5.96 36.44
C LYS A 277 -8.19 -7.08 35.85
N THR A 278 -7.59 -7.90 36.69
CA THR A 278 -6.67 -8.95 36.24
C THR A 278 -7.38 -9.96 35.32
N ARG A 279 -8.58 -10.41 35.68
CA ARG A 279 -9.34 -11.35 34.84
C ARG A 279 -9.74 -10.69 33.49
N THR A 280 -10.25 -9.47 33.54
CA THR A 280 -10.67 -8.75 32.35
C THR A 280 -9.50 -8.49 31.38
N ILE A 281 -8.35 -8.07 31.91
CA ILE A 281 -7.14 -7.88 31.12
C ILE A 281 -6.66 -9.20 30.52
N LEU A 282 -6.61 -10.27 31.31
CA LEU A 282 -6.15 -11.59 30.84
C LEU A 282 -7.06 -12.15 29.73
N THR A 283 -8.37 -12.01 29.89
CA THR A 283 -9.34 -12.48 28.89
C THR A 283 -9.26 -11.63 27.60
N ALA A 284 -9.13 -10.31 27.74
CA ALA A 284 -8.96 -9.41 26.60
C ALA A 284 -7.64 -9.69 25.86
N PHE A 285 -6.55 -9.93 26.62
CA PHE A 285 -5.24 -10.27 26.06
C PHE A 285 -5.28 -11.60 25.31
N ALA A 286 -5.87 -12.64 25.92
CA ALA A 286 -6.03 -13.94 25.26
C ALA A 286 -6.85 -13.86 23.97
N GLY A 287 -7.93 -13.06 23.95
CA GLY A 287 -8.73 -12.81 22.74
C GLY A 287 -7.99 -12.01 21.68
N SER A 288 -7.17 -11.02 22.10
CA SER A 288 -6.44 -10.16 21.17
C SER A 288 -5.26 -10.86 20.49
N ILE A 289 -4.66 -11.88 21.10
CA ILE A 289 -3.54 -12.64 20.49
C ILE A 289 -3.93 -13.20 19.12
N GLY A 290 -5.10 -13.80 19.00
CA GLY A 290 -5.58 -14.34 17.73
C GLY A 290 -5.78 -13.24 16.66
N ILE A 291 -6.36 -12.11 17.06
CA ILE A 291 -6.60 -10.98 16.15
C ILE A 291 -5.27 -10.35 15.72
N ILE A 292 -4.34 -10.15 16.66
CA ILE A 292 -2.99 -9.62 16.37
C ILE A 292 -2.25 -10.58 15.42
N GLY A 293 -2.30 -11.88 15.65
CA GLY A 293 -1.69 -12.89 14.81
C GLY A 293 -2.22 -12.84 13.36
N ILE A 294 -3.54 -12.81 13.18
CA ILE A 294 -4.16 -12.70 11.87
C ILE A 294 -3.81 -11.35 11.20
N ALA A 295 -3.90 -10.24 11.94
CA ALA A 295 -3.56 -8.93 11.42
C ALA A 295 -2.09 -8.85 10.98
N MET A 296 -1.17 -9.43 11.76
CA MET A 296 0.26 -9.49 11.43
C MET A 296 0.50 -10.31 10.16
N ILE A 297 -0.10 -11.51 10.05
CA ILE A 297 0.01 -12.36 8.85
C ILE A 297 -0.52 -11.63 7.62
N LEU A 298 -1.70 -11.02 7.70
CA LEU A 298 -2.29 -10.27 6.59
C LEU A 298 -1.44 -9.06 6.21
N SER A 299 -0.90 -8.32 7.18
CA SER A 299 -0.04 -7.17 6.93
C SER A 299 1.27 -7.57 6.25
N ILE A 300 1.92 -8.65 6.73
CA ILE A 300 3.15 -9.18 6.13
C ILE A 300 2.85 -9.71 4.73
N SER A 301 1.78 -10.49 4.55
CA SER A 301 1.38 -11.02 3.24
C SER A 301 1.11 -9.91 2.24
N ASN A 302 0.36 -8.88 2.63
CA ASN A 302 0.09 -7.74 1.77
C ASN A 302 1.37 -6.93 1.48
N GLY A 303 2.24 -6.74 2.47
CA GLY A 303 3.52 -6.07 2.29
C GLY A 303 4.46 -6.81 1.34
N ILE A 304 4.55 -8.13 1.46
CA ILE A 304 5.32 -8.98 0.53
C ILE A 304 4.73 -8.91 -0.88
N GLN A 305 3.41 -8.97 -1.01
CA GLN A 305 2.77 -8.87 -2.33
C GLN A 305 3.05 -7.54 -3.01
N LEU A 306 2.92 -6.43 -2.29
CA LEU A 306 3.25 -5.10 -2.81
C LEU A 306 4.72 -4.98 -3.19
N TYR A 307 5.62 -5.60 -2.43
CA TYR A 307 7.05 -5.63 -2.74
C TYR A 307 7.33 -6.46 -4.01
N ILE A 308 6.72 -7.64 -4.13
CA ILE A 308 6.85 -8.48 -5.34
C ILE A 308 6.32 -7.74 -6.57
N ASP A 309 5.13 -7.13 -6.48
CA ASP A 309 4.51 -6.37 -7.57
C ASP A 309 5.41 -5.21 -8.01
N ARG A 310 6.08 -4.54 -7.04
CA ARG A 310 7.05 -3.47 -7.33
C ARG A 310 8.28 -4.01 -8.03
N VAL A 311 8.93 -5.05 -7.47
CA VAL A 311 10.12 -5.66 -8.08
C VAL A 311 9.84 -6.13 -9.50
N GLN A 312 8.70 -6.78 -9.72
CA GLN A 312 8.32 -7.24 -11.06
C GLN A 312 8.11 -6.06 -12.02
N ARG A 313 7.44 -5.00 -11.58
CA ARG A 313 7.22 -3.80 -12.40
C ARG A 313 8.54 -3.14 -12.79
N ASP A 314 9.40 -2.88 -11.82
CA ASP A 314 10.68 -2.23 -12.05
C ASP A 314 11.58 -3.09 -12.96
N THR A 315 11.59 -4.40 -12.75
CA THR A 315 12.35 -5.32 -13.60
C THR A 315 11.85 -5.33 -15.05
N LEU A 316 10.53 -5.44 -15.25
CA LEU A 316 9.95 -5.49 -16.60
C LEU A 316 10.06 -4.16 -17.35
N SER A 317 10.06 -3.03 -16.64
CA SER A 317 10.28 -1.70 -17.22
C SER A 317 11.76 -1.38 -17.45
N SER A 318 12.68 -2.13 -16.86
CA SER A 318 14.15 -1.94 -17.01
C SER A 318 14.80 -2.90 -17.98
N TYR A 319 14.20 -4.08 -18.20
CA TYR A 319 14.75 -5.11 -19.09
C TYR A 319 13.77 -5.37 -20.23
N PRO A 320 14.00 -4.76 -21.41
CA PRO A 320 13.12 -4.93 -22.55
C PRO A 320 13.30 -6.31 -23.21
N ILE A 321 12.31 -6.69 -23.99
CA ILE A 321 12.46 -7.72 -25.00
C ILE A 321 13.10 -7.05 -26.22
N THR A 322 14.35 -7.40 -26.52
CA THR A 322 15.12 -6.81 -27.60
C THR A 322 15.00 -7.64 -28.88
N LEU A 323 14.61 -7.02 -29.97
CA LEU A 323 14.61 -7.57 -31.30
C LEU A 323 15.63 -6.80 -32.14
N GLN A 324 16.63 -7.50 -32.70
CA GLN A 324 17.65 -6.92 -33.55
C GLN A 324 17.40 -7.24 -35.03
N ALA A 325 17.77 -6.33 -35.92
CA ALA A 325 17.67 -6.56 -37.37
C ALA A 325 18.51 -7.76 -37.83
N GLU A 326 19.66 -7.94 -37.22
CA GLU A 326 20.53 -9.08 -37.43
C GLU A 326 20.82 -9.79 -36.11
N SER A 327 20.68 -11.10 -36.07
CA SER A 327 20.98 -11.91 -34.89
C SER A 327 21.95 -13.07 -35.22
N ILE A 328 22.95 -13.24 -34.38
CA ILE A 328 23.92 -14.36 -34.48
C ILE A 328 23.45 -15.43 -33.47
N ASP A 329 23.41 -16.68 -33.93
CA ASP A 329 23.11 -17.80 -33.03
C ASP A 329 24.35 -18.15 -32.18
N ILE A 330 24.35 -17.58 -30.94
CA ILE A 330 25.45 -17.80 -29.97
C ILE A 330 25.59 -19.28 -29.61
N SER A 331 24.50 -20.08 -29.66
CA SER A 331 24.55 -21.51 -29.29
C SER A 331 25.38 -22.32 -30.31
N SER A 332 25.26 -22.01 -31.58
CA SER A 332 26.08 -22.60 -32.65
C SER A 332 27.55 -22.20 -32.49
N MET A 333 27.83 -20.94 -32.13
CA MET A 333 29.17 -20.43 -31.87
C MET A 333 29.82 -21.11 -30.67
N VAL A 334 29.14 -21.29 -29.56
CA VAL A 334 29.62 -22.02 -28.38
C VAL A 334 29.89 -23.48 -28.72
N THR A 335 29.03 -24.10 -29.55
CA THR A 335 29.22 -25.48 -29.99
C THR A 335 30.50 -25.63 -30.83
N SER A 336 30.76 -24.69 -31.74
CA SER A 336 32.01 -24.65 -32.55
C SER A 336 33.24 -24.42 -31.68
N MET A 337 33.18 -23.58 -30.64
CA MET A 337 34.26 -23.32 -29.70
C MET A 337 34.56 -24.51 -28.76
N THR A 338 33.56 -25.33 -28.40
CA THR A 338 33.75 -26.47 -27.50
C THR A 338 34.34 -27.72 -28.21
N GLY A 339 34.63 -27.64 -29.50
CA GLY A 339 35.29 -28.70 -30.25
C GLY A 339 34.43 -29.96 -30.45
N ASN A 340 33.10 -29.83 -30.32
CA ASN A 340 32.16 -30.93 -30.54
C ASN A 340 31.65 -31.00 -32.01
N SER A 341 32.32 -30.29 -32.92
CA SER A 341 32.17 -30.52 -34.36
C SER A 341 32.78 -31.89 -34.70
N ASP A 342 32.10 -32.65 -35.49
CA ASP A 342 32.41 -34.00 -35.93
C ASP A 342 33.94 -34.20 -36.18
N SER A 343 34.64 -34.62 -35.12
CA SER A 343 36.03 -35.06 -35.31
C SER A 343 35.98 -36.37 -36.08
N GLU A 344 36.33 -36.34 -37.38
CA GLU A 344 36.47 -37.52 -38.19
C GLU A 344 37.54 -38.43 -37.57
N GLU A 345 37.18 -39.68 -37.35
CA GLU A 345 38.15 -40.68 -36.88
C GLU A 345 39.13 -40.96 -38.01
N HIS A 346 40.34 -40.39 -37.90
CA HIS A 346 41.39 -40.65 -38.88
C HIS A 346 41.99 -42.03 -38.67
N GLU A 347 42.03 -42.82 -39.74
CA GLU A 347 42.62 -44.23 -39.75
C GLU A 347 44.10 -44.23 -39.44
N ASP A 348 44.86 -43.24 -39.91
CA ASP A 348 46.31 -43.14 -39.70
C ASP A 348 46.64 -42.27 -38.47
N LYS A 349 46.77 -42.90 -37.31
CA LYS A 349 47.15 -42.29 -36.05
C LYS A 349 48.64 -41.90 -35.92
N SER A 350 49.44 -42.11 -36.98
CA SER A 350 50.83 -41.68 -36.99
C SER A 350 51.05 -40.25 -37.44
N LYS A 351 49.99 -39.53 -37.83
CA LYS A 351 50.00 -38.13 -38.29
C LYS A 351 49.21 -37.24 -37.38
N ILE A 352 49.60 -35.99 -37.39
CA ILE A 352 48.80 -34.91 -36.74
C ILE A 352 47.95 -34.25 -37.81
N TYR A 353 46.65 -34.19 -37.57
CA TYR A 353 45.71 -33.59 -38.50
C TYR A 353 45.32 -32.18 -37.96
N SER A 354 45.10 -31.25 -38.89
CA SER A 354 44.62 -29.93 -38.53
C SER A 354 43.13 -29.99 -38.27
N ASN A 355 42.68 -29.43 -37.17
CA ASN A 355 41.28 -29.12 -36.94
C ASN A 355 41.10 -27.59 -37.14
N ASP A 356 40.42 -27.20 -38.20
CA ASP A 356 40.26 -25.79 -38.60
C ASP A 356 39.09 -25.12 -37.83
N ILE A 357 39.22 -25.09 -36.49
CA ILE A 357 38.26 -24.45 -35.60
C ILE A 357 38.03 -22.97 -35.98
N MET A 358 39.11 -22.31 -36.46
CA MET A 358 39.00 -20.88 -36.81
C MET A 358 38.20 -20.69 -38.10
N GLY A 359 38.42 -21.55 -39.11
CA GLY A 359 37.63 -21.55 -40.34
C GLY A 359 36.16 -21.88 -40.10
N ASP A 360 35.88 -22.86 -39.25
CA ASP A 360 34.53 -23.24 -38.87
C ASP A 360 33.82 -22.11 -38.09
N MET A 361 34.54 -21.44 -37.20
CA MET A 361 34.01 -20.28 -36.47
C MET A 361 33.69 -19.12 -37.41
N ILE A 362 34.57 -18.78 -38.36
CA ILE A 362 34.31 -17.73 -39.35
C ILE A 362 33.17 -18.13 -40.28
N ASN A 363 33.09 -19.37 -40.73
CA ASN A 363 32.02 -19.87 -41.56
C ASN A 363 30.68 -19.85 -40.82
N THR A 364 30.67 -20.17 -39.52
CA THR A 364 29.47 -20.10 -38.70
C THR A 364 29.00 -18.64 -38.52
N MET A 365 29.93 -17.72 -38.26
CA MET A 365 29.62 -16.29 -38.18
C MET A 365 29.02 -15.74 -39.47
N VAL A 366 29.52 -16.17 -40.63
CA VAL A 366 29.05 -15.66 -41.94
C VAL A 366 27.75 -16.34 -42.40
N LYS A 367 27.56 -17.63 -42.10
CA LYS A 367 26.42 -18.40 -42.60
C LYS A 367 25.16 -18.34 -41.73
N GLU A 368 25.28 -17.99 -40.46
CA GLU A 368 24.18 -18.08 -39.52
C GLU A 368 23.64 -16.71 -39.04
N VAL A 369 23.99 -15.62 -39.73
CA VAL A 369 23.32 -14.32 -39.50
C VAL A 369 21.87 -14.43 -40.01
N LYS A 370 20.92 -14.40 -39.05
CA LYS A 370 19.48 -14.36 -39.36
C LYS A 370 19.05 -12.91 -39.40
N SER A 371 18.43 -12.48 -40.49
CA SER A 371 17.87 -11.15 -40.62
C SER A 371 16.38 -11.15 -40.22
N ASN A 372 15.98 -10.17 -39.42
CA ASN A 372 14.59 -9.93 -39.04
C ASN A 372 14.04 -8.71 -39.80
N ASN A 373 12.83 -8.81 -40.30
CA ASN A 373 12.16 -7.69 -40.98
C ASN A 373 11.53 -6.75 -39.95
N LEU A 374 12.36 -5.92 -39.29
CA LEU A 374 11.90 -5.00 -38.27
C LEU A 374 11.06 -3.85 -38.86
N SER A 375 11.22 -3.51 -40.12
CA SER A 375 10.41 -2.50 -40.78
C SER A 375 8.94 -2.91 -40.87
N GLU A 376 8.66 -4.14 -41.32
CA GLU A 376 7.29 -4.64 -41.35
C GLU A 376 6.72 -4.82 -39.94
N PHE A 377 7.53 -5.26 -39.00
CA PHE A 377 7.10 -5.42 -37.61
C PHE A 377 6.75 -4.08 -36.99
N LYS A 378 7.56 -3.02 -37.20
CA LYS A 378 7.25 -1.65 -36.77
C LYS A 378 5.90 -1.19 -37.34
N LYS A 379 5.71 -1.33 -38.67
CA LYS A 379 4.45 -0.97 -39.33
C LYS A 379 3.25 -1.75 -38.77
N TYR A 380 3.43 -3.03 -38.46
CA TYR A 380 2.39 -3.85 -37.82
C TYR A 380 1.98 -3.32 -36.46
N ILE A 381 2.97 -2.97 -35.60
CA ILE A 381 2.72 -2.39 -34.27
C ILE A 381 2.02 -1.03 -34.38
N GLU A 382 2.51 -0.14 -35.27
CA GLU A 382 2.01 1.23 -35.38
C GLU A 382 0.60 1.30 -35.98
N ASN A 383 0.27 0.45 -36.94
CA ASN A 383 -1.02 0.41 -37.61
C ASN A 383 -2.13 -0.29 -36.80
N GLY A 384 -1.90 -0.66 -35.55
CA GLY A 384 -2.91 -1.22 -34.68
C GLY A 384 -3.31 -2.66 -34.98
N GLY A 385 -2.48 -3.43 -35.72
CA GLY A 385 -2.72 -4.83 -36.05
C GLY A 385 -2.60 -5.79 -34.89
N SER A 386 -2.26 -5.33 -33.67
CA SER A 386 -2.11 -6.19 -32.51
C SER A 386 -2.52 -5.47 -31.20
N ASP A 387 -2.90 -6.26 -30.20
CA ASP A 387 -3.14 -5.78 -28.84
C ASP A 387 -1.83 -5.51 -28.08
N ILE A 388 -0.64 -5.58 -28.72
CA ILE A 388 0.68 -5.41 -28.08
C ILE A 388 0.74 -4.11 -27.30
N LYS A 389 0.21 -3.00 -27.86
CA LYS A 389 0.23 -1.69 -27.20
C LYS A 389 -0.46 -1.70 -25.83
N SER A 390 -1.37 -2.62 -25.57
CA SER A 390 -2.03 -2.74 -24.28
C SER A 390 -1.20 -3.47 -23.23
N TYR A 391 -0.16 -4.23 -23.66
CA TYR A 391 0.69 -5.04 -22.78
C TYR A 391 2.07 -4.44 -22.55
N VAL A 392 2.38 -3.31 -23.19
CA VAL A 392 3.69 -2.66 -23.11
C VAL A 392 3.60 -1.32 -22.39
N SER A 393 4.64 -0.96 -21.67
CA SER A 393 4.82 0.35 -21.06
C SER A 393 5.44 1.34 -22.03
N ASP A 394 6.37 0.85 -22.88
CA ASP A 394 7.03 1.65 -23.92
C ASP A 394 7.58 0.74 -25.03
N ILE A 395 7.79 1.31 -26.22
CA ILE A 395 8.46 0.66 -27.34
C ILE A 395 9.50 1.64 -27.88
N GLN A 396 10.76 1.27 -27.76
CA GLN A 396 11.88 2.10 -28.20
C GLN A 396 12.44 1.55 -29.50
N TYR A 397 12.66 2.45 -30.46
CA TYR A 397 13.29 2.16 -31.74
C TYR A 397 14.70 2.73 -31.73
N SER A 398 15.68 1.91 -32.00
CA SER A 398 17.08 2.30 -32.17
C SER A 398 17.50 2.20 -33.61
N TYR A 399 18.39 3.05 -34.02
CA TYR A 399 18.88 3.14 -35.41
C TYR A 399 20.41 3.15 -35.41
N ASP A 400 21.00 2.56 -36.45
CA ASP A 400 22.45 2.56 -36.63
C ASP A 400 22.92 3.90 -37.17
N VAL A 401 22.93 4.91 -36.29
CA VAL A 401 23.32 6.28 -36.59
C VAL A 401 24.44 6.71 -35.66
N PRO A 402 25.61 7.13 -36.18
CA PRO A 402 26.69 7.65 -35.36
C PRO A 402 26.29 8.93 -34.64
N LEU A 403 26.32 8.92 -33.31
CA LEU A 403 26.11 10.11 -32.48
C LEU A 403 27.47 10.75 -32.17
N ASN A 404 27.90 11.71 -33.01
CA ASN A 404 29.19 12.35 -32.88
C ASN A 404 29.11 13.62 -32.04
N ILE A 405 29.51 13.50 -30.77
CA ILE A 405 29.50 14.61 -29.81
C ILE A 405 30.95 15.05 -29.55
N TYR A 406 31.15 16.34 -29.60
CA TYR A 406 32.45 17.00 -29.42
C TYR A 406 32.38 18.03 -28.30
N MET A 407 33.55 18.26 -27.68
CA MET A 407 33.70 19.35 -26.73
C MET A 407 33.51 20.68 -27.44
N LYS A 408 32.77 21.59 -26.80
CA LYS A 408 32.49 22.95 -27.39
C LYS A 408 33.75 23.79 -27.47
N ASP A 409 34.63 23.70 -26.49
CA ASP A 409 35.90 24.43 -26.47
C ASP A 409 36.97 23.73 -27.33
N THR A 410 37.26 24.28 -28.48
CA THR A 410 38.29 23.78 -29.39
C THR A 410 39.65 24.47 -29.26
N SER A 411 39.87 25.25 -28.19
CA SER A 411 41.14 26.04 -28.00
C SER A 411 42.37 25.14 -27.81
N ASN A 412 42.18 23.93 -27.28
CA ASN A 412 43.23 22.94 -27.04
C ASN A 412 43.24 21.80 -28.10
N GLY A 413 42.47 21.94 -29.18
CA GLY A 413 42.27 20.93 -30.20
C GLY A 413 40.81 20.46 -30.28
N VAL A 414 40.51 19.60 -31.25
CA VAL A 414 39.18 18.98 -31.38
C VAL A 414 39.15 17.71 -30.58
N GLU A 415 38.24 17.63 -29.62
CA GLU A 415 38.06 16.48 -28.77
C GLU A 415 36.68 15.86 -28.95
N GLN A 416 36.65 14.58 -29.36
CA GLN A 416 35.43 13.79 -29.50
C GLN A 416 35.10 13.09 -28.20
N LEU A 417 33.90 13.36 -27.65
CA LEU A 417 33.40 12.82 -26.40
C LEU A 417 32.56 11.55 -26.63
N ASN A 418 31.87 11.45 -27.74
CA ASN A 418 31.10 10.30 -28.19
C ASN A 418 31.18 10.11 -29.71
N PRO A 419 31.45 8.88 -30.23
CA PRO A 419 32.03 7.73 -29.52
C PRO A 419 33.35 8.10 -28.87
N SER A 420 33.61 7.56 -27.69
CA SER A 420 34.83 7.87 -26.97
C SER A 420 36.07 7.36 -27.69
N THR A 421 36.99 8.22 -28.01
CA THR A 421 38.27 7.90 -28.66
C THR A 421 39.35 7.48 -27.61
N MET A 422 38.97 7.35 -26.34
CA MET A 422 39.87 7.06 -25.26
C MET A 422 40.63 5.74 -25.47
N PHE A 423 39.95 4.69 -25.92
CA PHE A 423 40.57 3.37 -26.17
C PHE A 423 41.44 3.38 -27.45
N ASP A 424 41.08 4.10 -28.50
CA ASP A 424 41.88 4.23 -29.70
C ASP A 424 43.24 4.85 -29.39
N SER A 425 43.27 5.80 -28.49
CA SER A 425 44.52 6.42 -28.02
C SER A 425 45.41 5.52 -27.19
N ILE A 426 44.86 4.43 -26.61
CA ILE A 426 45.60 3.45 -25.77
C ILE A 426 46.08 2.27 -26.60
N TYR A 427 45.24 1.70 -27.47
CA TYR A 427 45.45 0.47 -28.20
C TYR A 427 45.78 0.68 -29.69
N GLY A 428 45.80 1.90 -30.21
CA GLY A 428 46.01 2.28 -31.59
C GLY A 428 44.71 2.57 -32.33
N GLU A 429 44.82 3.36 -33.44
CA GLU A 429 43.68 3.72 -34.25
C GLU A 429 42.90 2.51 -34.75
N GLY A 430 41.58 2.55 -34.58
CA GLY A 430 40.68 1.48 -35.00
C GLY A 430 40.42 0.39 -33.96
N ALA A 431 41.01 0.48 -32.76
CA ALA A 431 40.76 -0.47 -31.67
C ALA A 431 39.29 -0.50 -31.27
N THR A 432 38.63 0.63 -31.29
CA THR A 432 37.19 0.76 -30.99
C THR A 432 36.30 0.12 -32.05
N SER A 433 36.63 0.24 -33.32
CA SER A 433 35.88 -0.37 -34.42
C SER A 433 36.07 -1.87 -34.58
N THR A 434 37.25 -2.39 -34.23
CA THR A 434 37.54 -3.82 -34.26
C THR A 434 37.04 -4.56 -33.03
N SER A 435 36.81 -3.87 -31.92
CA SER A 435 36.42 -4.46 -30.63
C SER A 435 34.99 -4.95 -30.60
N SER A 436 34.07 -4.39 -31.41
CA SER A 436 32.65 -4.79 -31.40
C SER A 436 32.44 -6.26 -31.81
N ALA A 437 33.23 -6.76 -32.79
CA ALA A 437 33.12 -8.14 -33.25
C ALA A 437 33.98 -9.13 -32.41
N MET A 438 35.11 -8.66 -31.84
CA MET A 438 36.07 -9.53 -31.12
C MET A 438 35.86 -9.56 -29.61
N SER A 439 35.20 -8.54 -29.03
CA SER A 439 34.98 -8.44 -27.59
C SER A 439 33.90 -9.37 -27.06
N SER A 440 32.99 -9.83 -27.92
CA SER A 440 31.95 -10.79 -27.56
C SER A 440 32.52 -12.19 -27.27
N GLY A 441 33.71 -12.51 -27.83
CA GLY A 441 34.29 -13.86 -27.73
C GLY A 441 35.33 -14.11 -26.64
N MET A 442 35.97 -13.08 -26.11
CA MET A 442 37.17 -13.25 -25.23
C MET A 442 37.05 -12.69 -23.81
N GLY A 443 35.89 -12.48 -23.28
CA GLY A 443 35.73 -12.02 -21.87
C GLY A 443 36.15 -10.57 -21.62
N MET A 444 36.57 -9.80 -22.66
CA MET A 444 36.87 -8.38 -22.61
C MET A 444 35.62 -7.51 -22.82
N GLY A 445 34.43 -8.12 -23.01
CA GLY A 445 33.15 -7.46 -23.17
C GLY A 445 32.70 -6.58 -21.99
N MET A 446 33.47 -6.59 -20.89
CA MET A 446 33.19 -5.77 -19.72
C MET A 446 33.49 -4.28 -19.97
N PHE A 447 34.25 -3.94 -21.04
CA PHE A 447 34.64 -2.56 -21.34
C PHE A 447 34.05 -2.00 -22.65
N SER A 448 33.45 -2.85 -23.50
CA SER A 448 33.02 -2.44 -24.83
C SER A 448 31.55 -2.01 -24.95
N ASN A 449 30.72 -2.16 -23.92
CA ASN A 449 29.28 -1.93 -24.01
C ASN A 449 28.74 -0.84 -23.05
N SER A 450 29.62 0.01 -22.52
CA SER A 450 29.14 1.19 -21.77
C SER A 450 29.04 2.40 -22.70
N SER A 451 28.02 2.41 -23.56
CA SER A 451 27.59 3.66 -24.17
C SER A 451 27.15 4.59 -23.04
N VAL A 452 27.89 5.67 -22.84
CA VAL A 452 27.54 6.69 -21.85
C VAL A 452 26.28 7.45 -22.28
N TRP A 453 26.09 7.59 -23.59
CA TRP A 453 24.94 8.25 -24.19
C TRP A 453 23.86 7.24 -24.52
N ASN A 454 22.74 7.33 -23.81
CA ASN A 454 21.63 6.39 -23.93
C ASN A 454 20.32 7.10 -24.21
N GLN A 455 19.50 6.49 -25.04
CA GLN A 455 18.17 7.02 -25.32
C GLN A 455 17.25 6.77 -24.13
N LEU A 456 16.54 7.82 -23.68
CA LEU A 456 15.51 7.73 -22.65
C LEU A 456 14.26 7.06 -23.19
N LEU A 457 13.48 6.45 -22.31
CA LEU A 457 12.14 5.96 -22.63
C LEU A 457 11.24 7.08 -23.09
N GLY A 458 10.32 6.79 -24.02
CA GLY A 458 9.35 7.75 -24.51
C GLY A 458 8.19 8.01 -23.53
N ASN A 459 7.99 7.12 -22.56
CA ASN A 459 6.91 7.21 -21.59
C ASN A 459 7.35 8.00 -20.35
N GLN A 460 6.96 9.28 -20.28
CA GLN A 460 7.28 10.18 -19.17
C GLN A 460 6.80 9.64 -17.80
N GLN A 461 5.65 8.98 -17.76
CA GLN A 461 5.13 8.44 -16.51
C GLN A 461 6.07 7.37 -15.92
N VAL A 462 6.66 6.51 -16.77
CA VAL A 462 7.63 5.49 -16.33
C VAL A 462 8.91 6.15 -15.84
N LEU A 463 9.37 7.21 -16.51
CA LEU A 463 10.53 7.99 -16.08
C LEU A 463 10.30 8.66 -14.72
N ASP A 464 9.14 9.28 -14.51
CA ASP A 464 8.79 9.95 -13.25
C ASP A 464 8.62 8.93 -12.09
N GLU A 465 8.25 7.67 -12.39
CA GLU A 465 8.20 6.59 -11.41
C GLU A 465 9.58 6.05 -11.04
N GLN A 466 10.56 6.15 -11.93
CA GLN A 466 11.90 5.61 -11.73
C GLN A 466 12.91 6.62 -11.18
N TYR A 467 12.75 7.91 -11.50
CA TYR A 467 13.77 8.93 -11.22
C TYR A 467 13.21 10.17 -10.53
N ASP A 468 14.04 10.75 -9.67
CA ASP A 468 13.86 12.08 -9.09
C ASP A 468 14.69 13.10 -9.88
N VAL A 469 14.10 14.25 -10.24
CA VAL A 469 14.84 15.40 -10.81
C VAL A 469 15.49 16.18 -9.68
N LEU A 470 16.83 16.17 -9.66
CA LEU A 470 17.62 16.88 -8.63
C LEU A 470 17.78 18.38 -8.97
N ALA A 471 17.95 18.70 -10.25
CA ALA A 471 18.08 20.06 -10.74
C ALA A 471 17.67 20.13 -12.21
N GLY A 472 17.24 21.32 -12.67
CA GLY A 472 16.80 21.52 -14.04
C GLY A 472 15.44 20.90 -14.35
N HIS A 473 15.30 20.32 -15.54
CA HIS A 473 14.05 19.73 -16.03
C HIS A 473 14.32 18.55 -16.98
N TRP A 474 13.29 17.79 -17.33
CA TRP A 474 13.36 16.76 -18.37
C TRP A 474 13.60 17.36 -19.75
N PRO A 475 14.30 16.65 -20.68
CA PRO A 475 14.53 17.13 -22.04
C PRO A 475 13.21 17.27 -22.81
N GLU A 476 12.93 18.47 -23.32
CA GLU A 476 11.76 18.74 -24.12
C GLU A 476 12.13 18.88 -25.65
N ASN A 477 13.34 19.31 -25.91
CA ASN A 477 13.86 19.54 -27.26
C ASN A 477 14.90 18.49 -27.68
N PHE A 478 15.13 18.33 -28.96
CA PHE A 478 16.10 17.38 -29.49
C PHE A 478 17.54 17.63 -29.00
N ASN A 479 17.87 18.87 -28.70
CA ASN A 479 19.21 19.29 -28.28
C ASN A 479 19.39 19.42 -26.77
N GLU A 480 18.50 18.82 -25.99
CA GLU A 480 18.55 18.77 -24.54
C GLU A 480 18.84 17.35 -24.07
N VAL A 481 19.72 17.24 -23.06
CA VAL A 481 20.09 15.96 -22.46
C VAL A 481 20.09 16.07 -20.93
N VAL A 482 19.97 14.93 -20.24
CA VAL A 482 20.06 14.86 -18.78
C VAL A 482 21.22 14.01 -18.33
N LEU A 483 21.82 14.40 -17.22
CA LEU A 483 22.78 13.58 -16.50
C LEU A 483 22.03 12.63 -15.56
N VAL A 484 22.33 11.34 -15.61
CA VAL A 484 21.81 10.31 -14.71
C VAL A 484 22.90 9.98 -13.68
N ALA A 485 22.69 10.37 -12.44
CA ALA A 485 23.53 9.98 -11.30
C ALA A 485 23.02 8.68 -10.66
N ASP A 486 23.84 8.03 -9.86
CA ASP A 486 23.41 6.89 -9.05
C ASP A 486 22.62 7.34 -7.80
N LYS A 487 22.16 6.37 -6.99
CA LYS A 487 21.42 6.66 -5.74
C LYS A 487 22.20 7.47 -4.70
N ASN A 488 23.53 7.50 -4.78
CA ASN A 488 24.40 8.25 -3.88
C ASN A 488 24.80 9.63 -4.42
N ASN A 489 24.22 10.06 -5.58
CA ASN A 489 24.65 11.21 -6.35
C ASN A 489 26.09 11.08 -6.88
N GLU A 490 26.51 9.85 -7.19
CA GLU A 490 27.81 9.59 -7.79
C GLU A 490 27.65 9.35 -9.30
N VAL A 491 28.65 9.73 -10.05
CA VAL A 491 28.75 9.53 -11.49
C VAL A 491 30.10 8.89 -11.79
N ASP A 492 30.10 7.87 -12.63
CA ASP A 492 31.34 7.18 -13.01
C ASP A 492 32.28 8.05 -13.81
N ASP A 493 33.56 7.70 -13.80
CA ASP A 493 34.63 8.44 -14.48
C ASP A 493 34.39 8.53 -16.00
N TYR A 494 33.84 7.48 -16.63
CA TYR A 494 33.55 7.47 -18.06
C TYR A 494 32.51 8.53 -18.44
N THR A 495 31.48 8.68 -17.61
CA THR A 495 30.49 9.72 -17.77
C THR A 495 31.09 11.12 -17.57
N LEU A 496 31.99 11.30 -16.57
CA LEU A 496 32.69 12.57 -16.36
C LEU A 496 33.61 12.96 -17.53
N TYR A 497 34.29 11.97 -18.16
CA TYR A 497 35.04 12.20 -19.40
C TYR A 497 34.12 12.56 -20.57
N SER A 498 32.99 11.87 -20.69
CA SER A 498 31.99 12.16 -21.74
C SER A 498 31.27 13.49 -21.55
N LEU A 499 31.32 14.06 -20.35
CA LEU A 499 30.90 15.42 -20.04
C LEU A 499 32.02 16.48 -20.27
N GLY A 500 33.25 16.04 -20.57
CA GLY A 500 34.38 16.92 -20.66
C GLY A 500 34.83 17.58 -19.36
N LEU A 501 34.36 17.03 -18.21
CA LEU A 501 34.71 17.52 -16.87
C LEU A 501 36.02 16.93 -16.34
N LYS A 502 36.53 15.87 -16.95
CA LYS A 502 37.85 15.28 -16.70
C LYS A 502 38.68 15.26 -17.96
N ASP A 503 39.99 15.49 -17.81
CA ASP A 503 40.96 15.49 -18.90
C ASP A 503 41.30 14.01 -19.31
N PRO A 504 41.04 13.61 -20.57
CA PRO A 504 41.38 12.29 -21.09
C PRO A 504 42.87 11.94 -20.98
N GLU A 505 43.79 12.91 -20.94
CA GLU A 505 45.22 12.68 -20.74
C GLU A 505 45.52 12.06 -19.37
N GLU A 506 44.67 12.30 -18.37
CA GLU A 506 44.79 11.59 -17.08
C GLU A 506 44.65 10.07 -17.26
N VAL A 507 43.68 9.63 -18.07
CA VAL A 507 43.48 8.20 -18.32
C VAL A 507 44.64 7.60 -19.08
N ARG A 508 45.17 8.29 -20.11
CA ARG A 508 46.39 7.85 -20.81
C ARG A 508 47.57 7.70 -19.87
N THR A 509 47.73 8.62 -18.92
CA THR A 509 48.80 8.56 -17.92
C THR A 509 48.56 7.39 -16.95
N LEU A 510 47.32 7.11 -16.55
CA LEU A 510 46.96 5.95 -15.74
C LEU A 510 47.30 4.64 -16.41
N PHE A 511 46.94 4.47 -17.69
CA PHE A 511 47.27 3.27 -18.44
C PHE A 511 48.76 3.11 -18.63
N LYS A 512 49.52 4.15 -18.92
CA LYS A 512 50.95 4.12 -18.99
C LYS A 512 51.58 3.65 -17.68
N LYS A 513 51.11 4.12 -16.53
CA LYS A 513 51.60 3.67 -15.21
C LYS A 513 51.24 2.20 -14.95
N MET A 514 50.01 1.81 -15.27
CA MET A 514 49.59 0.40 -15.13
C MET A 514 50.44 -0.55 -15.95
N MET A 515 50.78 -0.18 -17.19
CA MET A 515 51.64 -0.99 -18.06
C MET A 515 53.06 -1.15 -17.53
N VAL A 516 53.57 -0.20 -16.75
CA VAL A 516 54.89 -0.23 -16.09
C VAL A 516 54.81 -0.85 -14.69
N GLY A 517 53.61 -1.21 -14.22
CA GLY A 517 53.41 -1.84 -12.90
C GLY A 517 53.47 -0.86 -11.75
N GLU A 518 53.29 0.43 -11.98
CA GLU A 518 53.19 1.47 -10.95
C GLU A 518 51.76 1.55 -10.37
N SER A 519 51.66 1.68 -9.05
CA SER A 519 50.38 1.91 -8.40
C SER A 519 49.94 3.36 -8.57
N TYR A 520 48.66 3.58 -8.74
CA TYR A 520 48.04 4.91 -8.79
C TYR A 520 47.27 5.16 -7.51
N GLU A 521 47.46 6.34 -6.93
CA GLU A 521 46.60 6.82 -5.85
C GLU A 521 45.33 7.46 -6.44
N THR A 522 44.19 6.84 -6.17
CA THR A 522 42.89 7.40 -6.58
C THR A 522 42.68 8.77 -5.90
N LYS A 523 42.44 9.80 -6.67
CA LYS A 523 41.98 11.08 -6.15
C LYS A 523 40.53 10.88 -5.62
N LYS A 524 40.38 10.82 -4.31
CA LYS A 524 39.06 10.84 -3.67
C LYS A 524 38.68 12.33 -3.45
N ASP A 525 37.39 12.64 -3.54
CA ASP A 525 36.79 13.94 -3.24
C ASP A 525 36.80 14.99 -4.37
N ILE A 526 36.67 14.58 -5.64
CA ILE A 526 36.29 15.49 -6.72
C ILE A 526 34.75 15.61 -6.70
N SER A 527 34.25 16.81 -6.63
CA SER A 527 32.79 17.08 -6.67
C SER A 527 32.51 18.27 -7.58
N TYR A 528 31.37 18.24 -8.22
CA TYR A 528 30.86 19.30 -9.08
C TYR A 528 29.52 19.79 -8.55
N THR A 529 29.25 21.07 -8.64
CA THR A 529 27.93 21.63 -8.31
C THR A 529 26.94 21.34 -9.41
N PHE A 530 25.66 21.37 -9.10
CA PHE A 530 24.61 21.20 -10.11
C PHE A 530 24.67 22.27 -11.18
N ASP A 531 25.01 23.50 -10.83
CA ASP A 531 25.13 24.62 -11.78
C ASP A 531 26.29 24.37 -12.76
N GLU A 532 27.44 23.87 -12.29
CA GLU A 532 28.58 23.54 -13.19
C GLU A 532 28.21 22.45 -14.19
N ILE A 533 27.38 21.48 -13.81
CA ILE A 533 26.91 20.41 -14.69
C ILE A 533 25.87 20.94 -15.69
N LEU A 534 24.93 21.77 -15.24
CA LEU A 534 23.90 22.36 -16.10
C LEU A 534 24.45 23.38 -17.10
N ASP A 535 25.58 23.99 -16.79
CA ASP A 535 26.30 24.91 -17.71
C ASP A 535 27.13 24.17 -18.78
N THR A 536 27.14 22.81 -18.76
CA THR A 536 27.88 22.02 -19.74
C THR A 536 27.17 22.00 -21.08
N GLU A 537 27.92 22.35 -22.13
CA GLU A 537 27.44 22.37 -23.49
C GLU A 537 28.39 21.61 -24.44
N PHE A 538 27.82 20.94 -25.42
CA PHE A 538 28.50 20.12 -26.41
C PHE A 538 28.20 20.59 -27.82
N LYS A 539 28.95 20.04 -28.78
CA LYS A 539 28.69 20.18 -30.19
C LYS A 539 28.36 18.85 -30.84
N LEU A 540 27.20 18.76 -31.44
CA LEU A 540 26.82 17.66 -32.34
C LEU A 540 27.32 17.95 -33.74
N VAL A 541 28.03 17.01 -34.33
CA VAL A 541 28.53 17.05 -35.71
C VAL A 541 27.91 15.92 -36.51
N MET A 542 27.31 16.22 -37.65
CA MET A 542 26.75 15.18 -38.51
C MET A 542 27.86 14.31 -39.09
N PRO A 543 27.66 12.99 -39.22
CA PRO A 543 28.63 12.10 -39.85
C PRO A 543 29.03 12.60 -41.24
N THR A 544 28.09 13.19 -41.94
CA THR A 544 28.28 13.73 -43.32
C THR A 544 29.12 14.99 -43.38
N ASP A 545 29.24 15.77 -42.30
CA ASP A 545 30.00 17.01 -42.26
C ASP A 545 31.52 16.80 -42.22
N MET A 546 31.95 15.57 -41.99
CA MET A 546 33.37 15.18 -41.99
C MET A 546 33.95 15.05 -43.41
N TYR A 547 33.10 15.09 -44.42
CA TYR A 547 33.47 14.86 -45.80
C TYR A 547 33.31 16.14 -46.62
N LYS A 548 34.20 16.33 -47.59
CA LYS A 548 34.16 17.47 -48.50
C LYS A 548 34.22 16.98 -49.94
N TYR A 549 33.34 17.55 -50.76
CA TYR A 549 33.37 17.26 -52.22
C TYR A 549 34.61 17.82 -52.88
N ASN A 550 35.24 16.97 -53.69
CA ASN A 550 36.41 17.32 -54.47
C ASN A 550 36.00 17.44 -55.97
N ASP A 551 35.96 18.68 -56.47
CA ASP A 551 35.55 18.97 -57.84
C ASP A 551 36.49 18.38 -58.90
N VAL A 552 37.73 18.01 -58.50
CA VAL A 552 38.71 17.45 -59.43
C VAL A 552 38.51 15.97 -59.66
N THR A 553 38.27 15.26 -58.61
CA THR A 553 38.07 13.78 -58.62
C THR A 553 36.60 13.39 -58.80
N GLY A 554 35.68 14.27 -58.48
CA GLY A 554 34.24 13.99 -58.47
C GLY A 554 33.82 13.11 -57.32
N THR A 555 34.64 13.01 -56.24
CA THR A 555 34.46 12.18 -55.08
C THR A 555 34.41 12.97 -53.77
N TRP A 556 34.08 12.32 -52.67
CA TRP A 556 34.08 12.95 -51.36
C TRP A 556 35.31 12.52 -50.57
N ASP A 557 36.14 13.48 -50.18
CA ASP A 557 37.36 13.23 -49.41
C ASP A 557 37.04 13.33 -47.90
N ASP A 558 37.67 12.44 -47.11
CA ASP A 558 37.54 12.38 -45.67
C ASP A 558 38.49 13.40 -44.99
N TYR A 559 37.92 14.38 -44.29
CA TYR A 559 38.62 15.40 -43.53
C TYR A 559 38.51 15.21 -42.02
N SER A 560 38.02 14.05 -41.55
CA SER A 560 37.85 13.75 -40.10
C SER A 560 39.16 13.87 -39.32
N LYS A 561 40.33 13.75 -39.99
CA LYS A 561 41.67 13.87 -39.40
C LYS A 561 42.34 15.23 -39.63
N ASP A 562 41.70 16.16 -40.31
CA ASP A 562 42.22 17.53 -40.50
C ASP A 562 41.75 18.44 -39.35
N ASP A 563 42.66 18.77 -38.44
CA ASP A 563 42.35 19.57 -37.25
C ASP A 563 41.73 20.92 -37.57
N LYS A 564 42.14 21.58 -38.64
CA LYS A 564 41.62 22.89 -39.01
C LYS A 564 40.20 22.79 -39.56
N TYR A 565 40.00 21.76 -40.40
CA TYR A 565 38.68 21.51 -40.96
C TYR A 565 37.72 21.13 -39.84
N MET A 566 38.07 20.16 -38.98
CA MET A 566 37.27 19.70 -37.87
C MET A 566 37.00 20.81 -36.84
N THR A 567 37.98 21.68 -36.54
CA THR A 567 37.76 22.85 -35.69
C THR A 567 36.64 23.74 -36.23
N ASN A 568 36.61 23.97 -37.55
CA ASN A 568 35.54 24.75 -38.18
C ASN A 568 34.20 24.03 -38.16
N VAL A 569 34.18 22.73 -38.41
CA VAL A 569 32.97 21.89 -38.39
C VAL A 569 32.38 21.85 -36.98
N VAL A 570 33.20 21.61 -35.97
CA VAL A 570 32.74 21.56 -34.57
C VAL A 570 32.20 22.91 -34.11
N ASN A 571 32.90 24.01 -34.41
CA ASN A 571 32.43 25.34 -34.02
C ASN A 571 31.07 25.71 -34.66
N ASN A 572 30.77 25.20 -35.85
CA ASN A 572 29.51 25.39 -36.55
C ASN A 572 28.48 24.29 -36.23
N GLY A 573 28.86 23.24 -35.50
CA GLY A 573 27.99 22.14 -35.10
C GLY A 573 26.83 22.58 -34.21
N THR A 574 25.81 21.76 -34.12
CA THR A 574 24.60 22.02 -33.35
C THR A 574 24.91 21.99 -31.84
N ASP A 575 24.47 22.99 -31.09
CA ASP A 575 24.64 23.04 -29.64
C ASP A 575 23.72 22.01 -28.96
N ILE A 576 24.30 21.16 -28.11
CA ILE A 576 23.61 20.25 -27.18
C ILE A 576 23.91 20.74 -25.77
N LYS A 577 22.92 20.75 -24.87
CA LYS A 577 23.07 21.23 -23.51
C LYS A 577 22.50 20.25 -22.49
N VAL A 578 23.12 20.22 -21.33
CA VAL A 578 22.55 19.49 -20.16
C VAL A 578 21.44 20.37 -19.58
N CYS A 579 20.20 19.87 -19.61
CA CYS A 579 19.02 20.60 -19.12
C CYS A 579 18.56 20.13 -17.74
N GLY A 580 19.02 18.97 -17.27
CA GLY A 580 18.63 18.42 -15.98
C GLY A 580 19.59 17.38 -15.45
N ILE A 581 19.48 17.15 -14.15
CA ILE A 581 20.19 16.10 -13.42
C ILE A 581 19.14 15.24 -12.73
N ILE A 582 19.17 13.94 -12.99
CA ILE A 582 18.23 12.98 -12.44
C ILE A 582 18.97 11.86 -11.69
N ARG A 583 18.30 11.21 -10.77
CA ARG A 583 18.81 10.01 -10.11
C ARG A 583 17.67 9.00 -9.89
N PRO A 584 17.97 7.70 -9.75
CA PRO A 584 16.98 6.71 -9.33
C PRO A 584 16.34 7.11 -7.99
N ASN A 585 15.01 7.07 -7.89
CA ASN A 585 14.34 7.33 -6.63
C ASN A 585 14.64 6.23 -5.60
N ASP A 586 14.47 6.53 -4.30
CA ASP A 586 14.82 5.61 -3.20
C ASP A 586 14.03 4.30 -3.26
N ASP A 587 12.83 4.35 -3.80
CA ASP A 587 11.90 3.23 -3.88
C ASP A 587 12.10 2.36 -5.14
N ALA A 588 12.77 2.85 -6.18
CA ALA A 588 13.03 2.10 -7.40
C ALA A 588 13.98 0.94 -7.15
N VAL A 589 13.57 -0.27 -7.53
CA VAL A 589 14.39 -1.49 -7.43
C VAL A 589 15.34 -1.59 -8.62
N SER A 590 14.90 -1.18 -9.80
CA SER A 590 15.66 -1.12 -11.04
C SER A 590 15.19 0.06 -11.88
N THR A 591 16.07 0.61 -12.68
CA THR A 591 15.79 1.74 -13.56
C THR A 591 16.21 1.42 -15.00
N SER A 592 15.63 2.11 -15.97
CA SER A 592 15.97 1.94 -17.39
C SER A 592 17.42 2.34 -17.69
N LEU A 593 17.96 3.31 -16.96
CA LEU A 593 19.37 3.74 -17.02
C LEU A 593 19.94 3.78 -15.61
N SER A 594 21.14 3.23 -15.41
CA SER A 594 21.80 3.23 -14.10
C SER A 594 22.68 4.46 -13.89
N SER A 595 23.34 4.93 -14.93
CA SER A 595 24.18 6.13 -14.95
C SER A 595 24.44 6.54 -16.42
N GLY A 596 24.95 7.74 -16.66
CA GLY A 596 25.32 8.21 -17.99
C GLY A 596 24.53 9.47 -18.41
N ILE A 597 24.44 9.69 -19.72
CA ILE A 597 23.77 10.86 -20.32
C ILE A 597 22.53 10.35 -21.07
N GLY A 598 21.37 10.85 -20.67
CA GLY A 598 20.09 10.51 -21.28
C GLY A 598 19.66 11.51 -22.33
N TYR A 599 19.31 11.04 -23.53
CA TYR A 599 18.76 11.87 -24.60
C TYR A 599 17.42 11.32 -25.11
N THR A 600 16.61 12.14 -25.77
CA THR A 600 15.31 11.72 -26.31
C THR A 600 15.44 11.19 -27.74
N SER A 601 14.46 10.38 -28.21
CA SER A 601 14.36 9.92 -29.61
C SER A 601 14.44 11.05 -30.62
N LYS A 602 14.02 12.26 -30.24
CA LYS A 602 14.06 13.46 -31.09
C LYS A 602 15.47 13.80 -31.58
N LEU A 603 16.52 13.50 -30.79
CA LEU A 603 17.90 13.71 -31.20
C LEU A 603 18.28 12.79 -32.35
N THR A 604 17.93 11.50 -32.25
CA THR A 604 18.17 10.49 -33.30
C THR A 604 17.38 10.86 -34.57
N GLU A 605 16.10 11.23 -34.42
CA GLU A 605 15.25 11.69 -35.53
C GLU A 605 15.83 12.90 -36.25
N TYR A 606 16.32 13.89 -35.49
CA TYR A 606 16.97 15.06 -36.02
C TYR A 606 18.23 14.72 -36.84
N ILE A 607 19.11 13.83 -36.33
CA ILE A 607 20.31 13.42 -37.03
C ILE A 607 19.95 12.71 -38.35
N ILE A 608 18.98 11.79 -38.32
CA ILE A 608 18.54 11.05 -39.51
C ILE A 608 18.03 12.04 -40.60
N GLU A 609 17.26 13.04 -40.19
CA GLU A 609 16.72 14.04 -41.12
C GLU A 609 17.82 14.91 -41.71
N GLU A 610 18.76 15.41 -40.90
CA GLU A 610 19.89 16.22 -41.37
C GLU A 610 20.82 15.44 -42.30
N VAL A 611 21.17 14.20 -41.93
CA VAL A 611 21.97 13.30 -42.77
C VAL A 611 21.30 13.05 -44.12
N LYS A 612 20.00 12.77 -44.14
CA LYS A 612 19.23 12.51 -45.36
C LYS A 612 19.20 13.75 -46.27
N ASN A 613 19.26 14.94 -45.68
CA ASN A 613 19.28 16.21 -46.42
C ASN A 613 20.66 16.59 -46.89
N SER A 614 21.75 15.96 -46.45
CA SER A 614 23.12 16.27 -46.87
C SER A 614 23.38 15.94 -48.33
N GLU A 615 24.34 16.64 -48.93
CA GLU A 615 24.68 16.46 -50.37
C GLU A 615 25.34 15.11 -50.64
N ILE A 616 26.20 14.63 -49.70
CA ILE A 616 26.88 13.33 -49.88
C ILE A 616 25.89 12.17 -49.75
N ALA A 617 24.92 12.23 -48.83
CA ALA A 617 23.91 11.19 -48.69
C ALA A 617 23.01 11.15 -49.94
N LYS A 618 22.60 12.33 -50.46
CA LYS A 618 21.83 12.41 -51.71
C LYS A 618 22.61 11.87 -52.89
N ALA A 619 23.92 12.13 -52.97
CA ALA A 619 24.78 11.60 -54.04
C ALA A 619 24.87 10.07 -53.96
N GLN A 620 25.08 9.48 -52.77
CA GLN A 620 25.16 8.04 -52.59
C GLN A 620 23.83 7.32 -52.87
N LEU A 621 22.70 7.96 -52.50
CA LEU A 621 21.38 7.39 -52.76
C LEU A 621 20.92 7.58 -54.23
N ALA A 622 21.46 8.56 -54.94
CA ALA A 622 21.16 8.79 -56.34
C ALA A 622 21.81 7.72 -57.24
N ASP A 623 23.00 7.23 -56.86
CA ASP A 623 23.66 6.12 -57.55
C ASP A 623 24.10 5.08 -56.47
N THR A 624 23.30 4.04 -56.33
CA THR A 624 23.54 2.95 -55.38
C THR A 624 24.56 1.92 -55.87
N SER A 625 25.05 2.07 -57.10
CA SER A 625 26.06 1.16 -57.70
C SER A 625 27.48 1.67 -57.56
N VAL A 626 27.68 2.95 -57.26
CA VAL A 626 28.98 3.59 -57.16
C VAL A 626 29.27 4.08 -55.75
N ASP A 627 30.52 3.85 -55.32
CA ASP A 627 31.05 4.36 -54.06
C ASP A 627 31.39 5.84 -54.18
N VAL A 628 30.70 6.72 -53.45
CA VAL A 628 30.90 8.16 -53.46
C VAL A 628 32.27 8.62 -53.00
N PHE A 629 33.00 7.79 -52.25
CA PHE A 629 34.33 8.11 -51.76
C PHE A 629 35.43 7.83 -52.77
N THR A 630 35.26 6.77 -53.58
CA THR A 630 36.26 6.34 -54.53
C THR A 630 35.87 6.64 -55.99
N GLY A 631 34.57 6.84 -56.25
CA GLY A 631 34.02 7.06 -57.60
C GLY A 631 34.02 5.77 -58.45
N VAL A 632 34.26 4.61 -57.86
CA VAL A 632 34.27 3.32 -58.54
C VAL A 632 33.07 2.44 -58.14
N PRO A 633 32.61 1.53 -58.99
CA PRO A 633 31.49 0.63 -58.66
C PRO A 633 31.80 -0.27 -57.46
N PHE A 634 30.76 -0.56 -56.69
CA PHE A 634 30.84 -1.58 -55.66
C PHE A 634 31.05 -2.98 -56.25
N ASP A 635 31.91 -3.79 -55.61
CA ASP A 635 32.07 -5.21 -55.96
C ASP A 635 30.88 -5.99 -55.32
N ASN A 636 29.77 -6.09 -56.07
CA ASN A 636 28.58 -6.78 -55.60
C ASN A 636 28.71 -8.32 -55.69
N ASP A 637 29.75 -8.86 -56.38
CA ASP A 637 29.95 -10.28 -56.60
C ASP A 637 31.42 -10.72 -56.34
N ARG A 638 31.83 -10.72 -55.07
CA ARG A 638 33.17 -11.16 -54.66
C ARG A 638 33.55 -12.60 -55.07
N ASN A 639 32.60 -13.37 -55.60
CA ASN A 639 32.78 -14.76 -56.06
C ASN A 639 32.58 -14.96 -57.55
N THR A 640 32.32 -13.91 -58.33
CA THR A 640 32.27 -14.04 -59.79
C THR A 640 33.70 -14.14 -60.31
N GLU A 641 34.02 -15.30 -60.85
CA GLU A 641 35.21 -15.45 -61.66
C GLU A 641 35.15 -14.45 -62.81
N ILE A 642 36.16 -13.58 -62.91
CA ILE A 642 36.29 -12.61 -64.03
C ILE A 642 36.22 -13.41 -65.29
N THR A 643 35.34 -13.03 -66.18
CA THR A 643 35.11 -13.70 -67.46
C THR A 643 35.82 -12.94 -68.62
N MET A 644 35.98 -13.57 -69.74
CA MET A 644 36.51 -12.91 -70.93
C MET A 644 35.57 -11.75 -71.42
N ASP A 645 34.30 -11.84 -71.07
CA ASP A 645 33.34 -10.74 -71.37
C ASP A 645 33.65 -9.48 -70.54
N ASP A 646 34.10 -9.63 -69.32
CA ASP A 646 34.55 -8.52 -68.43
C ASP A 646 35.81 -7.87 -68.98
N VAL A 647 36.74 -8.73 -69.45
CA VAL A 647 37.96 -8.22 -70.12
C VAL A 647 37.63 -7.49 -71.38
N ASN A 648 36.71 -8.00 -72.23
CA ASN A 648 36.28 -7.36 -73.44
C ASN A 648 35.55 -6.03 -73.18
N ALA A 649 34.69 -5.99 -72.19
CA ALA A 649 34.04 -4.76 -71.73
C ALA A 649 35.06 -3.73 -71.26
N TYR A 650 36.06 -4.16 -70.50
CA TYR A 650 37.17 -3.27 -70.11
C TYR A 650 37.96 -2.73 -71.29
N MET A 651 38.31 -3.61 -72.22
CA MET A 651 39.01 -3.23 -73.41
C MET A 651 38.24 -2.19 -74.25
N ALA A 652 36.94 -2.29 -74.22
CA ALA A 652 36.07 -1.31 -74.92
C ALA A 652 36.06 0.10 -74.28
N THR A 653 36.47 0.23 -73.01
CA THR A 653 36.58 1.50 -72.27
C THR A 653 37.90 2.26 -72.53
N LEU A 654 38.92 1.53 -73.10
CA LEU A 654 40.20 2.10 -73.35
C LEU A 654 40.20 2.98 -74.61
N SER A 655 41.17 3.92 -74.67
CA SER A 655 41.41 4.66 -75.89
C SER A 655 41.85 3.71 -77.04
N PRO A 656 41.64 4.10 -78.34
CA PRO A 656 42.03 3.24 -79.43
C PRO A 656 43.54 2.85 -79.45
N GLU A 657 44.38 3.73 -78.95
CA GLU A 657 45.83 3.50 -78.87
C GLU A 657 46.17 2.47 -77.70
N GLU A 658 45.55 2.65 -76.54
CA GLU A 658 45.73 1.74 -75.41
C GLU A 658 45.13 0.35 -75.66
N SER A 659 43.95 0.29 -76.29
CA SER A 659 43.32 -0.92 -76.74
C SER A 659 44.18 -1.72 -77.74
N ALA A 660 44.78 -1.05 -78.74
CA ALA A 660 45.67 -1.67 -79.67
C ALA A 660 46.96 -2.20 -78.99
N GLN A 661 47.48 -1.44 -78.02
CA GLN A 661 48.66 -1.83 -77.26
C GLN A 661 48.39 -3.04 -76.39
N MET A 662 47.21 -3.11 -75.74
CA MET A 662 46.81 -4.18 -74.89
C MET A 662 46.48 -5.46 -75.71
N GLN A 663 45.86 -5.33 -76.91
CA GLN A 663 45.66 -6.41 -77.86
C GLN A 663 46.97 -7.02 -78.35
N ALA A 664 47.98 -6.17 -78.62
CA ALA A 664 49.30 -6.63 -78.98
C ALA A 664 49.98 -7.40 -77.85
N MET A 665 49.81 -6.98 -76.63
CA MET A 665 50.37 -7.63 -75.42
C MET A 665 49.69 -8.95 -75.08
N THR A 666 48.42 -9.10 -75.32
CA THR A 666 47.65 -10.32 -75.10
C THR A 666 47.67 -11.29 -76.30
N SER A 667 48.21 -10.84 -77.42
CA SER A 667 48.33 -11.67 -78.65
C SER A 667 49.17 -12.87 -78.42
N GLY A 668 48.59 -14.10 -78.34
CA GLY A 668 49.27 -15.38 -78.11
C GLY A 668 49.14 -15.91 -76.71
N MET A 669 48.43 -15.24 -75.80
CA MET A 669 48.10 -15.76 -74.48
C MET A 669 46.78 -16.60 -74.52
N SER A 670 46.67 -17.58 -73.65
CA SER A 670 45.42 -18.33 -73.45
C SER A 670 44.41 -17.44 -72.67
N ASP A 671 43.13 -17.74 -72.79
CA ASP A 671 42.09 -17.04 -72.04
C ASP A 671 42.35 -17.01 -70.54
N ASP A 672 42.85 -18.11 -69.94
CA ASP A 672 43.24 -18.20 -68.52
C ASP A 672 44.40 -17.24 -68.20
N GLN A 673 45.37 -17.08 -69.08
CA GLN A 673 46.49 -16.16 -68.87
C GLN A 673 46.04 -14.69 -69.02
N ILE A 674 45.12 -14.44 -69.93
CA ILE A 674 44.51 -13.10 -70.10
C ILE A 674 43.69 -12.77 -68.85
N LEU A 675 42.85 -13.70 -68.38
CA LEU A 675 42.07 -13.53 -67.16
C LEU A 675 42.97 -13.28 -65.96
N GLN A 676 44.07 -14.04 -65.80
CA GLN A 676 45.01 -13.85 -64.71
C GLN A 676 45.73 -12.49 -64.80
N LEU A 677 46.08 -12.03 -66.00
CA LEU A 677 46.70 -10.71 -66.24
C LEU A 677 45.75 -9.57 -65.90
N PHE A 678 44.50 -9.67 -66.30
CA PHE A 678 43.51 -8.61 -66.09
C PHE A 678 42.83 -8.73 -64.73
N SER A 679 42.89 -9.84 -64.04
CA SER A 679 42.22 -10.03 -62.73
C SER A 679 42.66 -9.00 -61.70
N ALA A 680 43.94 -8.70 -61.60
CA ALA A 680 44.46 -7.67 -60.71
C ALA A 680 44.04 -6.26 -61.10
N SER A 681 43.99 -5.97 -62.42
CA SER A 681 43.61 -4.65 -62.93
C SER A 681 42.10 -4.41 -62.86
N LEU A 682 41.28 -5.40 -63.09
CA LEU A 682 39.84 -5.35 -62.97
C LEU A 682 39.40 -5.28 -61.52
N LYS A 683 40.03 -6.07 -60.61
CA LYS A 683 39.80 -5.99 -59.18
C LYS A 683 40.26 -4.66 -58.57
N ALA A 684 41.27 -3.98 -59.18
CA ALA A 684 41.70 -2.65 -58.77
C ALA A 684 40.70 -1.51 -59.16
N ARG A 685 39.68 -1.84 -59.94
CA ARG A 685 38.61 -0.89 -60.38
C ARG A 685 37.31 -1.04 -59.61
N THR A 686 37.27 -1.85 -58.64
CA THR A 686 36.11 -1.96 -57.68
C THR A 686 36.59 -1.58 -56.30
N THR A 687 35.69 -1.07 -55.50
CA THR A 687 35.96 -0.80 -54.10
C THR A 687 35.63 -2.04 -53.23
N ASP A 688 36.39 -2.27 -52.15
CA ASP A 688 36.06 -3.26 -51.14
C ASP A 688 34.88 -2.83 -50.24
N ALA A 689 34.47 -1.58 -50.34
CA ALA A 689 33.31 -1.07 -49.64
C ALA A 689 32.00 -1.66 -50.21
N THR A 690 30.95 -1.66 -49.44
CA THR A 690 29.60 -2.02 -49.86
C THR A 690 28.69 -0.82 -49.68
N LEU A 691 27.58 -0.76 -50.41
CA LEU A 691 26.59 0.29 -50.23
C LEU A 691 26.12 0.39 -48.76
N ASP A 692 25.94 -0.75 -48.10
CA ASP A 692 25.51 -0.80 -46.70
C ASP A 692 26.62 -0.29 -45.77
N SER A 693 27.89 -0.59 -46.02
CA SER A 693 29.01 -0.01 -45.27
C SER A 693 29.08 1.51 -45.39
N ASN A 694 28.84 2.05 -46.62
CA ASN A 694 28.81 3.51 -46.85
C ASN A 694 27.60 4.13 -46.16
N LYS A 695 26.43 3.50 -46.22
CA LYS A 695 25.23 3.98 -45.47
C LYS A 695 25.49 4.06 -43.97
N SER A 696 26.04 3.00 -43.37
CA SER A 696 26.40 2.97 -41.97
C SER A 696 27.43 4.06 -41.62
N LYS A 697 28.50 4.19 -42.41
CA LYS A 697 29.54 5.20 -42.24
C LYS A 697 29.00 6.65 -42.31
N LEU A 698 28.06 6.92 -43.18
CA LEU A 698 27.41 8.21 -43.36
C LEU A 698 26.21 8.40 -42.39
N GLY A 699 25.77 7.37 -41.69
CA GLY A 699 24.55 7.40 -40.85
C GLY A 699 23.27 7.47 -41.69
N ILE A 700 23.30 7.01 -42.95
CA ILE A 700 22.12 7.01 -43.85
C ILE A 700 21.19 5.86 -43.42
N THR A 701 20.08 6.21 -42.79
CA THR A 701 19.01 5.26 -42.44
C THR A 701 17.63 5.92 -42.62
N ASP A 702 16.57 5.14 -42.43
CA ASP A 702 15.21 5.63 -42.49
C ASP A 702 14.50 5.29 -41.14
N LEU A 703 13.65 6.22 -40.74
CA LEU A 703 12.82 6.01 -39.51
C LEU A 703 11.93 4.75 -39.60
N ASP A 704 11.61 4.31 -40.83
CA ASP A 704 10.86 3.08 -41.05
C ASP A 704 11.69 1.79 -40.89
N THR A 705 13.02 1.88 -40.80
CA THR A 705 13.94 0.73 -40.77
C THR A 705 14.81 0.76 -39.49
N PRO A 706 14.26 0.46 -38.30
CA PRO A 706 15.06 0.42 -37.11
C PRO A 706 16.04 -0.76 -37.15
N SER A 707 17.21 -0.56 -36.55
CA SER A 707 18.21 -1.62 -36.34
C SER A 707 17.86 -2.50 -35.13
N GLN A 708 17.12 -1.95 -34.14
CA GLN A 708 16.68 -2.63 -32.94
C GLN A 708 15.34 -2.11 -32.47
N ILE A 709 14.52 -2.99 -31.92
CA ILE A 709 13.26 -2.65 -31.27
C ILE A 709 13.29 -3.22 -29.87
N ASP A 710 13.18 -2.35 -28.86
CA ASP A 710 13.12 -2.70 -27.46
C ASP A 710 11.69 -2.53 -26.93
N ILE A 711 11.11 -3.64 -26.46
CA ILE A 711 9.72 -3.70 -25.97
C ILE A 711 9.73 -3.83 -24.46
N TYR A 712 9.29 -2.79 -23.77
CA TYR A 712 9.16 -2.75 -22.31
C TYR A 712 7.77 -3.18 -21.89
N LEU A 713 7.68 -4.24 -21.10
CA LEU A 713 6.38 -4.83 -20.74
C LEU A 713 5.71 -4.07 -19.59
N SER A 714 4.37 -4.00 -19.65
CA SER A 714 3.55 -3.45 -18.58
C SER A 714 2.94 -4.56 -17.72
N LEU A 715 3.01 -4.41 -16.40
CA LEU A 715 2.41 -5.36 -15.45
C LEU A 715 0.89 -5.26 -15.30
N ILE A 716 0.28 -4.21 -15.82
CA ILE A 716 -1.14 -3.92 -15.56
C ILE A 716 -2.03 -5.11 -15.97
N HIS A 717 -1.64 -5.87 -17.00
CA HIS A 717 -2.40 -7.00 -17.50
C HIS A 717 -1.84 -8.39 -17.12
N ILE A 718 -0.60 -8.48 -16.63
CA ILE A 718 0.00 -9.77 -16.20
C ILE A 718 -0.54 -10.19 -14.82
N SER A 719 -0.95 -9.23 -14.00
CA SER A 719 -1.50 -9.47 -12.66
C SER A 719 -3.00 -9.82 -12.63
N GLU A 720 -3.75 -9.57 -13.70
CA GLU A 720 -5.20 -9.85 -13.73
C GLU A 720 -5.55 -11.37 -13.70
N PRO A 721 -4.86 -12.28 -14.41
CA PRO A 721 -5.19 -13.71 -14.34
C PRO A 721 -4.98 -14.33 -12.96
N THR A 722 -4.06 -13.79 -12.16
CA THR A 722 -3.79 -14.30 -10.81
C THR A 722 -4.79 -13.82 -9.76
N ARG A 723 -5.45 -12.67 -9.96
CA ARG A 723 -6.53 -12.21 -9.07
C ARG A 723 -7.82 -13.02 -9.23
N HIS A 724 -8.13 -13.50 -10.42
CA HIS A 724 -9.32 -14.33 -10.67
C HIS A 724 -9.15 -15.80 -10.25
N ALA A 725 -7.93 -16.27 -10.02
CA ALA A 725 -7.67 -17.64 -9.55
C ALA A 725 -7.65 -17.78 -8.01
N GLN A 726 -7.80 -16.69 -7.26
CA GLN A 726 -7.77 -16.66 -5.78
C GLN A 726 -9.14 -16.35 -5.12
N ILE A 727 -10.25 -16.32 -5.89
CA ILE A 727 -11.61 -16.20 -5.32
C ILE A 727 -12.33 -17.55 -5.39
#